data_e2c56fd6c797a94574f7caceccca5ca8
#
_entry.id   e2c56fd6c797a94574f7caceccca5ca8
#
_cell.length_a   1.000
_cell.length_b   1.000
_cell.length_c   1.000
_cell.angle_alpha   90.00
_cell.angle_beta   90.00
_cell.angle_gamma   90.00
#
_symmetry.space_group_name_H-M   'P 1'
#
loop_
_entity.id
_entity.type
_entity.pdbx_description
1 polymer ?
#
loop_
_entity_poly.entity_id
_entity_poly.type
_entity_poly.pdbx_seq_one_letter_code
_entity_poly.pdbx_strand_id
1 'polypeptide(L)'
;MVYVERKLLKINNMNFNKFTIKSQEAVQRAVELASQNGQQAIETPHLLKAVIEKGENVVSFLFGKMMVNEPLLTSVVEREVASLPKVSGGEPYLSRETNDVLLRAEALAQKDGDEFVSLEYVLLALVDTKNAMQRPLQDAGVNTKALREAIAELRKGSKVKDQSAETTYQSLEKYAINLNERARSGKLDPVIGRDDEIRRVLQILSRRTKNNPILIGEPGVGKTAIAEGLAHRIVRGDVPENLKTKQIFSLDMGALVAGAKYKGEFEERLKAVVNEVIKAEGEIILFIDEIHTLVGAGKGEGAMDAANILKPALARGELRAIGATTLDEYQKYFEKDKALERRFQIVMVNEPDEASTISILRGLKERYENHHKVRIKDDAIIAAVELSNRYISDRFLPDKAIDLMDEAAAKLRLEVDSVPEELDTIERNIKQLEIEREAIKRENDQPKLESLAKEIANLKEESQKMRAKWSSEKALIDKIQQSKIDIEQLKYEAERAEREGDYGKVAEIRYGKIKAAEAAIEESKRKLKELQHGEALIKEEVDSDDIAEVVSRWTGIPVTKMMQSEREKLLHLEEELHKRVVGQHDAIVAVSDAIRRSRAGLQDPKRPIGSFIFLGTTGVGKTELAKALADYLFDDENMMTRIDMSEYQEKFSATRLIGAPPGYVGYDEGGQLTEAIRRKPYSVVLFDEIEKAHPDVFNVLLQVLDDGRLTDNKGRTVNFKNTIIIMTSNLGSQLIRENFEHLTDANRESVIEKTRNEVFEMLKQTIRPEFLNRIDELIMFTPLQENEIRQIVELQLDSLKRTLAENGLTLDVTDEALRFIAHEGYDPQFGARPVKRVIQRYVLNELSKQIIAGNVDNRRPIVIGMRDGALAFGN
;
A
#
# COMPACT_ATOMS: atom_id res chain seq x y z
N MET A 1 -1.51 -41.07 15.94
CA MET A 1 -2.62 -41.99 15.71
C MET A 1 -2.34 -43.39 16.25
N VAL A 2 -1.35 -44.15 15.79
CA VAL A 2 -1.10 -45.59 16.19
C VAL A 2 -0.87 -45.79 17.70
N TYR A 3 -0.37 -44.81 18.44
CA TYR A 3 -0.16 -44.90 19.89
C TYR A 3 -1.44 -44.63 20.70
N VAL A 4 -2.36 -43.88 20.14
CA VAL A 4 -3.65 -43.51 20.72
C VAL A 4 -4.66 -44.66 20.58
N GLU A 5 -4.69 -45.28 19.40
CA GLU A 5 -5.54 -46.49 19.15
C GLU A 5 -5.23 -47.63 20.12
N ARG A 6 -3.94 -47.86 20.47
CA ARG A 6 -3.57 -48.90 21.40
C ARG A 6 -4.02 -48.66 22.87
N LYS A 7 -4.23 -47.43 23.28
CA LYS A 7 -4.68 -47.12 24.65
C LYS A 7 -6.21 -47.20 24.79
N LEU A 8 -6.96 -46.77 23.78
CA LEU A 8 -8.43 -46.88 23.75
C LEU A 8 -8.94 -48.32 23.58
N LEU A 9 -8.21 -49.14 22.81
CA LEU A 9 -8.52 -50.58 22.62
C LEU A 9 -8.42 -51.45 23.86
N LYS A 10 -7.78 -50.98 24.95
CA LYS A 10 -7.68 -51.68 26.22
C LYS A 10 -8.80 -51.37 27.23
N ILE A 11 -9.65 -50.36 26.95
CA ILE A 11 -10.71 -49.92 27.86
C ILE A 11 -12.02 -50.58 27.43
N ASN A 12 -12.41 -51.70 28.02
CA ASN A 12 -13.68 -52.45 27.85
C ASN A 12 -14.17 -52.59 26.39
N ASN A 13 -14.07 -53.73 25.79
CA ASN A 13 -14.72 -54.30 24.56
C ASN A 13 -15.65 -53.40 23.70
N MET A 14 -15.55 -52.04 23.79
CA MET A 14 -16.34 -51.09 23.03
C MET A 14 -15.60 -50.74 21.72
N ASN A 15 -16.29 -50.77 20.60
CA ASN A 15 -15.74 -50.48 19.28
C ASN A 15 -15.82 -48.98 19.00
N PHE A 16 -14.80 -48.23 19.44
CA PHE A 16 -14.69 -46.77 19.19
C PHE A 16 -14.55 -46.38 17.71
N ASN A 17 -14.29 -47.32 16.81
CA ASN A 17 -14.29 -47.06 15.38
C ASN A 17 -15.65 -46.65 14.84
N LYS A 18 -16.73 -46.88 15.58
CA LYS A 18 -18.07 -46.42 15.23
C LYS A 18 -18.37 -45.00 15.73
N PHE A 19 -17.46 -44.36 16.41
CA PHE A 19 -17.58 -42.98 16.88
C PHE A 19 -16.92 -42.01 15.91
N THR A 20 -17.46 -40.81 15.80
CA THR A 20 -16.82 -39.73 15.06
C THR A 20 -15.51 -39.33 15.73
N ILE A 21 -14.64 -38.67 14.95
CA ILE A 21 -13.32 -38.23 15.47
C ILE A 21 -13.51 -37.34 16.71
N LYS A 22 -14.44 -36.41 16.69
CA LYS A 22 -14.76 -35.52 17.81
C LYS A 22 -15.27 -36.28 19.03
N SER A 23 -16.13 -37.28 18.82
CA SER A 23 -16.62 -38.15 19.91
C SER A 23 -15.50 -38.98 20.50
N GLN A 24 -14.57 -39.48 19.69
CA GLN A 24 -13.37 -40.19 20.17
C GLN A 24 -12.44 -39.25 20.96
N GLU A 25 -12.21 -38.01 20.47
CA GLU A 25 -11.44 -37.02 21.18
C GLU A 25 -12.06 -36.64 22.53
N ALA A 26 -13.39 -36.55 22.60
CA ALA A 26 -14.11 -36.27 23.85
C ALA A 26 -13.94 -37.43 24.85
N VAL A 27 -14.05 -38.68 24.42
CA VAL A 27 -13.81 -39.83 25.30
C VAL A 27 -12.37 -39.84 25.78
N GLN A 28 -11.41 -39.60 24.89
CA GLN A 28 -10.00 -39.52 25.25
C GLN A 28 -9.74 -38.38 26.26
N ARG A 29 -10.35 -37.23 26.06
CA ARG A 29 -10.23 -36.09 26.97
C ARG A 29 -10.83 -36.43 28.34
N ALA A 30 -11.91 -37.16 28.40
CA ALA A 30 -12.48 -37.64 29.67
C ALA A 30 -11.49 -38.55 30.43
N VAL A 31 -10.76 -39.42 29.72
CA VAL A 31 -9.66 -40.25 30.28
C VAL A 31 -8.55 -39.37 30.83
N GLU A 32 -8.12 -38.35 30.08
CA GLU A 32 -7.09 -37.41 30.50
C GLU A 32 -7.49 -36.63 31.75
N LEU A 33 -8.74 -36.12 31.79
CA LEU A 33 -9.31 -35.40 32.94
C LEU A 33 -9.33 -36.24 34.19
N ALA A 34 -9.77 -37.51 34.11
CA ALA A 34 -9.76 -38.43 35.23
C ALA A 34 -8.34 -38.67 35.72
N SER A 35 -7.41 -38.92 34.78
CA SER A 35 -5.99 -39.16 35.13
C SER A 35 -5.33 -37.94 35.77
N GLN A 36 -5.58 -36.73 35.27
CA GLN A 36 -5.04 -35.48 35.81
C GLN A 36 -5.54 -35.20 37.22
N ASN A 37 -6.80 -35.58 37.52
CA ASN A 37 -7.39 -35.42 38.87
C ASN A 37 -7.03 -36.57 39.84
N GLY A 38 -6.25 -37.59 39.40
CA GLY A 38 -5.93 -38.74 40.19
C GLY A 38 -7.14 -39.67 40.45
N GLN A 39 -8.07 -39.73 39.50
CA GLN A 39 -9.30 -40.50 39.55
C GLN A 39 -9.18 -41.72 38.61
N GLN A 40 -9.53 -42.90 39.10
CA GLN A 40 -9.38 -44.12 38.34
C GLN A 40 -10.61 -44.48 37.50
N ALA A 41 -11.83 -44.18 38.06
CA ALA A 41 -13.08 -44.37 37.34
C ALA A 41 -13.36 -43.13 36.46
N ILE A 42 -13.60 -43.35 35.18
CA ILE A 42 -14.04 -42.31 34.23
C ILE A 42 -15.54 -42.24 34.37
N GLU A 43 -16.03 -41.26 35.14
CA GLU A 43 -17.42 -41.02 35.42
C GLU A 43 -18.07 -40.06 34.45
N THR A 44 -19.42 -39.99 34.42
CA THR A 44 -20.17 -39.13 33.49
C THR A 44 -19.87 -37.62 33.60
N PRO A 45 -19.48 -37.05 34.78
CA PRO A 45 -18.95 -35.69 34.83
C PRO A 45 -17.70 -35.43 33.97
N HIS A 46 -16.76 -36.40 33.93
CA HIS A 46 -15.61 -36.28 33.05
C HIS A 46 -16.02 -36.27 31.56
N LEU A 47 -16.95 -37.16 31.20
CA LEU A 47 -17.47 -37.25 29.84
C LEU A 47 -18.18 -35.96 29.41
N LEU A 48 -19.05 -35.41 30.27
CA LEU A 48 -19.75 -34.16 29.97
C LEU A 48 -18.78 -32.98 29.85
N LYS A 49 -17.80 -32.88 30.76
CA LYS A 49 -16.77 -31.84 30.68
C LYS A 49 -15.99 -31.94 29.36
N ALA A 50 -15.60 -33.16 28.98
CA ALA A 50 -14.88 -33.39 27.76
C ALA A 50 -15.71 -33.08 26.49
N VAL A 51 -17.03 -33.40 26.51
CA VAL A 51 -17.97 -33.05 25.44
C VAL A 51 -18.10 -31.53 25.31
N ILE A 52 -18.17 -30.80 26.40
CA ILE A 52 -18.22 -29.31 26.38
C ILE A 52 -16.89 -28.76 25.81
N GLU A 53 -15.74 -29.22 26.31
CA GLU A 53 -14.41 -28.75 25.89
C GLU A 53 -14.08 -29.08 24.41
N LYS A 54 -14.51 -30.23 23.89
CA LYS A 54 -14.21 -30.70 22.53
C LYS A 54 -15.34 -30.47 21.53
N GLY A 55 -16.52 -30.17 22.04
CA GLY A 55 -17.72 -29.95 21.20
C GLY A 55 -17.88 -28.53 20.70
N GLU A 56 -16.99 -27.60 21.11
CA GLU A 56 -16.94 -26.18 20.70
C GLU A 56 -18.21 -25.64 20.01
N ASN A 57 -18.24 -25.64 18.68
CA ASN A 57 -19.37 -25.11 17.91
C ASN A 57 -20.68 -25.93 18.01
N VAL A 58 -20.57 -27.27 18.07
CA VAL A 58 -21.75 -28.16 18.14
C VAL A 58 -22.48 -28.00 19.47
N VAL A 59 -21.74 -28.07 20.57
CA VAL A 59 -22.30 -27.96 21.92
C VAL A 59 -22.78 -26.55 22.21
N SER A 60 -22.00 -25.52 21.84
CA SER A 60 -22.38 -24.12 22.01
C SER A 60 -23.62 -23.76 21.20
N PHE A 61 -23.77 -24.29 19.96
CA PHE A 61 -25.02 -24.12 19.18
C PHE A 61 -26.22 -24.78 19.89
N LEU A 62 -26.07 -26.02 20.32
CA LEU A 62 -27.16 -26.76 21.00
C LEU A 62 -27.57 -26.06 22.29
N PHE A 63 -26.60 -25.61 23.10
CA PHE A 63 -26.86 -24.89 24.33
C PHE A 63 -27.45 -23.50 24.09
N GLY A 64 -26.96 -22.78 23.07
CA GLY A 64 -27.51 -21.49 22.70
C GLY A 64 -28.98 -21.57 22.25
N LYS A 65 -29.35 -22.59 21.47
CA LYS A 65 -30.75 -22.83 21.08
C LYS A 65 -31.67 -23.13 22.25
N MET A 66 -31.13 -23.76 23.27
CA MET A 66 -31.90 -24.08 24.52
C MET A 66 -31.75 -23.00 25.57
N MET A 67 -31.07 -21.87 25.27
CA MET A 67 -30.77 -20.77 26.23
C MET A 67 -30.06 -21.23 27.52
N VAL A 68 -29.21 -22.26 27.41
CA VAL A 68 -28.45 -22.81 28.54
C VAL A 68 -27.30 -21.83 28.89
N ASN A 69 -27.15 -21.54 30.19
CA ASN A 69 -26.00 -20.80 30.67
C ASN A 69 -24.77 -21.75 30.79
N GLU A 70 -24.01 -21.86 29.68
CA GLU A 70 -22.83 -22.74 29.56
C GLU A 70 -21.78 -22.51 30.66
N PRO A 71 -21.38 -21.28 31.03
CA PRO A 71 -20.44 -21.02 32.12
C PRO A 71 -20.94 -21.57 33.47
N LEU A 72 -22.22 -21.42 33.76
CA LEU A 72 -22.81 -21.93 34.99
C LEU A 72 -22.84 -23.46 35.02
N LEU A 73 -23.25 -24.09 33.91
CA LEU A 73 -23.23 -25.55 33.76
C LEU A 73 -21.81 -26.11 33.91
N THR A 74 -20.81 -25.49 33.24
CA THR A 74 -19.41 -25.87 33.33
C THR A 74 -18.91 -25.84 34.77
N SER A 75 -19.25 -24.79 35.54
CA SER A 75 -18.85 -24.68 36.94
C SER A 75 -19.49 -25.78 37.83
N VAL A 76 -20.73 -26.19 37.51
CA VAL A 76 -21.39 -27.31 38.19
C VAL A 76 -20.69 -28.64 37.88
N VAL A 77 -20.37 -28.88 36.62
CA VAL A 77 -19.63 -30.07 36.16
C VAL A 77 -18.25 -30.14 36.79
N GLU A 78 -17.53 -29.04 36.88
CA GLU A 78 -16.22 -28.98 37.53
C GLU A 78 -16.28 -29.31 39.03
N ARG A 79 -17.27 -28.84 39.70
CA ARG A 79 -17.50 -29.16 41.10
C ARG A 79 -17.79 -30.65 41.31
N GLU A 80 -18.60 -31.23 40.41
CA GLU A 80 -18.87 -32.68 40.49
C GLU A 80 -17.63 -33.50 40.18
N VAL A 81 -16.83 -33.12 39.18
CA VAL A 81 -15.53 -33.74 38.91
C VAL A 81 -14.59 -33.68 40.12
N ALA A 82 -14.55 -32.53 40.81
CA ALA A 82 -13.69 -32.35 41.96
C ALA A 82 -14.13 -33.17 43.18
N SER A 83 -15.47 -33.47 43.28
CA SER A 83 -16.03 -34.27 44.36
C SER A 83 -15.78 -35.78 44.27
N LEU A 84 -15.36 -36.26 43.10
CA LEU A 84 -15.12 -37.68 42.87
C LEU A 84 -13.92 -38.22 43.64
N PRO A 85 -13.96 -39.48 44.10
CA PRO A 85 -12.87 -40.08 44.86
C PRO A 85 -11.54 -40.11 44.09
N LYS A 86 -10.44 -39.73 44.76
CA LYS A 86 -9.09 -39.82 44.24
C LYS A 86 -8.46 -41.12 44.69
N VAL A 87 -7.96 -41.90 43.75
CA VAL A 87 -7.32 -43.20 44.00
C VAL A 87 -6.00 -43.26 43.28
N SER A 88 -4.91 -43.51 43.97
CA SER A 88 -3.57 -43.62 43.34
C SER A 88 -3.26 -45.07 42.98
N GLY A 89 -2.84 -45.32 41.73
CA GLY A 89 -2.12 -46.56 41.37
C GLY A 89 -2.89 -47.63 40.58
N GLY A 90 -3.79 -47.25 39.64
CA GLY A 90 -4.42 -48.20 38.73
C GLY A 90 -4.63 -47.62 37.33
N GLU A 91 -4.87 -48.48 36.32
CA GLU A 91 -5.23 -48.00 34.98
C GLU A 91 -6.65 -47.40 35.01
N PRO A 92 -6.91 -46.27 34.29
CA PRO A 92 -8.26 -45.69 34.18
C PRO A 92 -9.22 -46.65 33.47
N TYR A 93 -10.46 -46.75 33.99
CA TYR A 93 -11.51 -47.55 33.38
C TYR A 93 -12.81 -46.79 33.31
N LEU A 94 -13.66 -47.12 32.33
CA LEU A 94 -15.01 -46.54 32.22
C LEU A 94 -15.91 -47.06 33.36
N SER A 95 -16.57 -46.15 34.11
CA SER A 95 -17.58 -46.51 35.06
C SER A 95 -18.78 -47.17 34.34
N ARG A 96 -19.58 -47.90 35.09
CA ARG A 96 -20.79 -48.53 34.52
C ARG A 96 -21.74 -47.48 33.91
N GLU A 97 -21.94 -46.35 34.60
CA GLU A 97 -22.80 -45.27 34.12
C GLU A 97 -22.27 -44.68 32.83
N THR A 98 -20.98 -44.43 32.72
CA THR A 98 -20.38 -43.87 31.49
C THR A 98 -20.44 -44.84 30.31
N ASN A 99 -20.24 -46.16 30.60
CA ASN A 99 -20.39 -47.20 29.59
C ASN A 99 -21.86 -47.30 29.10
N ASP A 100 -22.84 -47.24 30.01
CA ASP A 100 -24.26 -47.28 29.66
C ASP A 100 -24.67 -46.05 28.81
N VAL A 101 -24.11 -44.86 29.10
CA VAL A 101 -24.30 -43.66 28.28
C VAL A 101 -23.75 -43.84 26.85
N LEU A 102 -22.52 -44.37 26.71
CA LEU A 102 -21.94 -44.56 25.37
C LEU A 102 -22.67 -45.62 24.57
N LEU A 103 -23.11 -46.75 25.19
CA LEU A 103 -23.94 -47.76 24.54
C LEU A 103 -25.32 -47.20 24.12
N ARG A 104 -25.89 -46.34 24.98
CA ARG A 104 -27.13 -45.62 24.64
C ARG A 104 -26.96 -44.69 23.48
N ALA A 105 -25.86 -43.96 23.40
CA ALA A 105 -25.49 -43.11 22.27
C ALA A 105 -25.41 -43.91 20.96
N GLU A 106 -24.79 -45.09 20.97
CA GLU A 106 -24.73 -45.99 19.80
C GLU A 106 -26.12 -46.45 19.39
N ALA A 107 -26.95 -46.88 20.34
CA ALA A 107 -28.33 -47.31 20.05
C ALA A 107 -29.20 -46.18 19.46
N LEU A 108 -29.01 -44.91 19.91
CA LEU A 108 -29.70 -43.76 19.37
C LEU A 108 -29.25 -43.43 17.94
N ALA A 109 -27.94 -43.45 17.65
CA ALA A 109 -27.39 -43.25 16.32
C ALA A 109 -27.91 -44.30 15.32
N GLN A 110 -27.90 -45.59 15.70
CA GLN A 110 -28.44 -46.70 14.88
C GLN A 110 -29.92 -46.53 14.61
N LYS A 111 -30.71 -46.13 15.64
CA LYS A 111 -32.17 -45.91 15.48
C LYS A 111 -32.46 -44.81 14.47
N ASP A 112 -31.67 -43.73 14.46
CA ASP A 112 -31.83 -42.59 13.56
C ASP A 112 -31.20 -42.89 12.16
N GLY A 113 -30.53 -44.05 12.00
CA GLY A 113 -29.93 -44.52 10.75
C GLY A 113 -28.62 -43.89 10.40
N ASP A 114 -27.84 -43.50 11.42
CA ASP A 114 -26.50 -42.99 11.29
C ASP A 114 -25.46 -44.12 11.44
N GLU A 115 -24.34 -43.99 10.71
CA GLU A 115 -23.29 -45.04 10.71
C GLU A 115 -22.28 -44.80 11.87
N PHE A 116 -22.18 -43.53 12.33
CA PHE A 116 -21.25 -43.16 13.39
C PHE A 116 -21.95 -42.41 14.53
N VAL A 117 -21.43 -42.57 15.74
CA VAL A 117 -21.89 -41.89 16.94
C VAL A 117 -21.22 -40.52 17.06
N SER A 118 -21.97 -39.45 16.94
CA SER A 118 -21.50 -38.08 17.06
C SER A 118 -21.68 -37.53 18.47
N LEU A 119 -21.06 -36.37 18.77
CA LEU A 119 -21.10 -35.70 20.07
C LEU A 119 -22.53 -35.41 20.55
N GLU A 120 -23.40 -35.00 19.64
CA GLU A 120 -24.77 -34.71 19.98
C GLU A 120 -25.54 -35.96 20.45
N TYR A 121 -25.17 -37.18 19.96
CA TYR A 121 -25.74 -38.41 20.52
C TYR A 121 -25.19 -38.75 21.89
N VAL A 122 -23.91 -38.45 22.15
CA VAL A 122 -23.32 -38.61 23.48
C VAL A 122 -24.01 -37.64 24.46
N LEU A 123 -24.26 -36.40 24.07
CA LEU A 123 -25.00 -35.44 24.88
C LEU A 123 -26.44 -35.85 25.10
N LEU A 124 -27.14 -36.35 24.04
CA LEU A 124 -28.50 -36.84 24.13
C LEU A 124 -28.59 -38.06 25.06
N ALA A 125 -27.62 -38.96 25.02
CA ALA A 125 -27.58 -40.13 25.91
C ALA A 125 -27.31 -39.73 27.37
N LEU A 126 -26.51 -38.72 27.64
CA LEU A 126 -26.31 -38.16 28.99
C LEU A 126 -27.60 -37.63 29.59
N VAL A 127 -28.49 -37.03 28.78
CA VAL A 127 -29.80 -36.57 29.21
C VAL A 127 -30.84 -37.70 29.35
N ASP A 128 -30.76 -38.73 28.49
CA ASP A 128 -31.74 -39.81 28.34
C ASP A 128 -31.50 -40.97 29.35
N THR A 129 -30.25 -41.18 29.82
CA THR A 129 -29.89 -42.26 30.75
C THR A 129 -29.82 -41.78 32.21
N LYS A 130 -30.09 -42.67 33.15
CA LYS A 130 -29.97 -42.35 34.59
C LYS A 130 -28.45 -42.34 34.95
N ASN A 131 -27.92 -41.14 35.21
CA ASN A 131 -26.54 -40.90 35.55
C ASN A 131 -26.38 -39.63 36.43
N ALA A 132 -25.17 -39.41 36.96
CA ALA A 132 -24.91 -38.26 37.83
C ALA A 132 -25.14 -36.89 37.17
N MET A 133 -24.99 -36.73 35.83
CA MET A 133 -25.15 -35.48 35.12
C MET A 133 -26.56 -35.25 34.57
N GLN A 134 -27.47 -36.22 34.67
CA GLN A 134 -28.83 -36.07 34.16
C GLN A 134 -29.58 -34.90 34.81
N ARG A 135 -29.58 -34.81 36.16
CA ARG A 135 -30.22 -33.70 36.89
C ARG A 135 -29.58 -32.35 36.60
N PRO A 136 -28.27 -32.19 36.73
CA PRO A 136 -27.61 -30.93 36.39
C PRO A 136 -27.91 -30.43 34.96
N LEU A 137 -27.97 -31.31 33.97
CA LEU A 137 -28.39 -30.95 32.62
C LEU A 137 -29.86 -30.51 32.53
N GLN A 138 -30.77 -31.22 33.23
CA GLN A 138 -32.19 -30.86 33.25
C GLN A 138 -32.42 -29.52 34.00
N ASP A 139 -31.74 -29.30 35.10
CA ASP A 139 -31.80 -28.04 35.89
C ASP A 139 -31.25 -26.86 35.07
N ALA A 140 -30.28 -27.09 34.21
CA ALA A 140 -29.76 -26.12 33.24
C ALA A 140 -30.69 -25.88 32.03
N GLY A 141 -31.85 -26.58 31.93
CA GLY A 141 -32.80 -26.43 30.83
C GLY A 141 -32.63 -27.41 29.68
N VAL A 142 -31.63 -28.33 29.73
CA VAL A 142 -31.42 -29.34 28.69
C VAL A 142 -32.41 -30.49 28.87
N ASN A 143 -33.40 -30.59 27.98
CA ASN A 143 -34.33 -31.70 27.97
C ASN A 143 -34.28 -32.46 26.64
N THR A 144 -34.62 -33.75 26.67
CA THR A 144 -34.51 -34.64 25.50
C THR A 144 -35.29 -34.16 24.27
N LYS A 145 -36.43 -33.51 24.42
CA LYS A 145 -37.24 -32.98 23.33
C LYS A 145 -36.59 -31.77 22.68
N ALA A 146 -36.26 -30.76 23.46
CA ALA A 146 -35.63 -29.54 22.98
C ALA A 146 -34.24 -29.85 22.34
N LEU A 147 -33.48 -30.79 22.93
CA LEU A 147 -32.19 -31.21 22.40
C LEU A 147 -32.38 -31.92 21.03
N ARG A 148 -33.38 -32.78 20.87
CA ARG A 148 -33.68 -33.40 19.57
C ARG A 148 -34.08 -32.39 18.50
N GLU A 149 -34.86 -31.38 18.86
CA GLU A 149 -35.25 -30.30 17.96
C GLU A 149 -34.02 -29.47 17.55
N ALA A 150 -33.15 -29.14 18.49
CA ALA A 150 -31.89 -28.44 18.22
C ALA A 150 -30.93 -29.27 17.36
N ILE A 151 -30.84 -30.61 17.58
CA ILE A 151 -30.04 -31.52 16.71
C ILE A 151 -30.61 -31.59 15.32
N ALA A 152 -31.92 -31.64 15.16
CA ALA A 152 -32.56 -31.64 13.85
C ALA A 152 -32.25 -30.34 13.06
N GLU A 153 -32.29 -29.21 13.75
CA GLU A 153 -31.93 -27.91 13.15
C GLU A 153 -30.44 -27.82 12.81
N LEU A 154 -29.54 -28.28 13.68
CA LEU A 154 -28.09 -28.36 13.44
C LEU A 154 -27.79 -29.18 12.18
N ARG A 155 -28.42 -30.32 12.03
CA ARG A 155 -28.14 -31.27 10.97
C ARG A 155 -28.85 -30.96 9.66
N LYS A 156 -29.93 -30.18 9.67
CA LYS A 156 -30.73 -29.86 8.49
C LYS A 156 -31.00 -31.13 7.61
N GLY A 157 -31.35 -32.24 8.21
CA GLY A 157 -31.62 -33.52 7.55
C GLY A 157 -30.41 -34.34 7.11
N SER A 158 -29.17 -33.92 7.48
CA SER A 158 -27.95 -34.68 7.15
C SER A 158 -27.77 -35.86 8.07
N LYS A 159 -27.36 -37.03 7.51
CA LYS A 159 -27.00 -38.22 8.26
C LYS A 159 -25.46 -38.27 8.49
N VAL A 160 -25.05 -38.79 9.63
CA VAL A 160 -23.64 -39.01 9.99
C VAL A 160 -23.15 -40.29 9.30
N LYS A 161 -22.53 -40.15 8.13
CA LYS A 161 -22.05 -41.27 7.30
C LYS A 161 -20.52 -41.41 7.31
N ASP A 162 -19.80 -40.47 7.87
CA ASP A 162 -18.35 -40.51 8.01
C ASP A 162 -17.89 -40.04 9.41
N GLN A 163 -16.64 -40.32 9.76
CA GLN A 163 -16.07 -39.97 11.05
C GLN A 163 -15.79 -38.48 11.24
N SER A 164 -15.78 -37.67 10.16
CA SER A 164 -15.51 -36.23 10.20
C SER A 164 -16.79 -35.37 10.13
N ALA A 165 -17.96 -35.96 10.29
CA ALA A 165 -19.26 -35.31 10.07
C ALA A 165 -19.45 -34.01 10.85
N GLU A 166 -18.99 -33.92 12.12
CA GLU A 166 -19.14 -32.71 12.92
C GLU A 166 -18.25 -31.53 12.42
N THR A 167 -17.15 -31.81 11.72
CA THR A 167 -16.32 -30.76 11.12
C THR A 167 -17.02 -30.07 9.96
N THR A 168 -18.01 -30.74 9.36
CA THR A 168 -18.77 -30.23 8.20
C THR A 168 -20.02 -29.44 8.59
N TYR A 169 -20.41 -29.42 9.88
CA TYR A 169 -21.56 -28.66 10.34
C TYR A 169 -21.25 -27.17 10.37
N GLN A 170 -22.19 -26.34 9.88
CA GLN A 170 -22.06 -24.89 9.81
C GLN A 170 -20.79 -24.43 9.08
N SER A 171 -20.43 -25.13 8.01
CA SER A 171 -19.22 -24.80 7.24
C SER A 171 -19.26 -23.40 6.64
N LEU A 172 -20.45 -22.90 6.29
CA LEU A 172 -20.63 -21.54 5.81
C LEU A 172 -20.28 -20.49 6.89
N GLU A 173 -20.72 -20.68 8.12
CA GLU A 173 -20.41 -19.76 9.21
C GLU A 173 -18.92 -19.78 9.62
N LYS A 174 -18.27 -20.92 9.42
CA LYS A 174 -16.83 -21.11 9.73
C LYS A 174 -15.91 -20.55 8.65
N TYR A 175 -16.28 -20.69 7.38
CA TYR A 175 -15.39 -20.45 6.25
C TYR A 175 -15.90 -19.38 5.29
N ALA A 176 -17.03 -18.72 5.62
CA ALA A 176 -17.54 -17.62 4.82
C ALA A 176 -18.18 -16.55 5.70
N ILE A 177 -18.12 -15.31 5.21
CA ILE A 177 -18.61 -14.13 5.91
C ILE A 177 -19.95 -13.74 5.29
N ASN A 178 -21.02 -13.62 6.09
CA ASN A 178 -22.33 -13.15 5.63
C ASN A 178 -22.30 -11.62 5.41
N LEU A 179 -22.25 -11.19 4.13
CA LEU A 179 -22.22 -9.77 3.78
C LEU A 179 -23.54 -9.06 4.08
N ASN A 180 -24.68 -9.74 4.02
CA ASN A 180 -25.96 -9.14 4.35
C ASN A 180 -26.07 -8.79 5.85
N GLU A 181 -25.52 -9.62 6.73
CA GLU A 181 -25.46 -9.34 8.17
C GLU A 181 -24.52 -8.20 8.47
N ARG A 182 -23.35 -8.16 7.81
CA ARG A 182 -22.44 -7.03 7.91
C ARG A 182 -23.07 -5.73 7.42
N ALA A 183 -23.85 -5.78 6.32
CA ALA A 183 -24.60 -4.63 5.82
C ALA A 183 -25.65 -4.14 6.82
N ARG A 184 -26.40 -5.10 7.45
CA ARG A 184 -27.40 -4.76 8.50
C ARG A 184 -26.77 -4.16 9.73
N SER A 185 -25.60 -4.63 10.13
CA SER A 185 -24.86 -4.13 11.30
C SER A 185 -24.06 -2.86 11.03
N GLY A 186 -24.11 -2.28 9.82
CA GLY A 186 -23.37 -1.06 9.44
C GLY A 186 -21.86 -1.24 9.34
N LYS A 187 -21.36 -2.49 9.29
CA LYS A 187 -19.92 -2.79 9.24
C LYS A 187 -19.31 -2.76 7.84
N LEU A 188 -20.14 -2.67 6.78
CA LEU A 188 -19.66 -2.52 5.42
C LEU A 188 -19.56 -1.05 5.02
N ASP A 189 -18.60 -0.74 4.20
CA ASP A 189 -18.41 0.60 3.65
C ASP A 189 -19.50 0.95 2.63
N PRO A 190 -19.86 2.23 2.49
CA PRO A 190 -20.78 2.67 1.45
C PRO A 190 -20.10 2.49 0.08
N VAL A 191 -20.83 1.91 -0.87
CA VAL A 191 -20.34 1.70 -2.24
C VAL A 191 -20.90 2.79 -3.12
N ILE A 192 -20.00 3.53 -3.76
CA ILE A 192 -20.30 4.71 -4.57
C ILE A 192 -19.71 4.54 -5.97
N GLY A 193 -20.41 4.97 -7.00
CA GLY A 193 -19.89 5.01 -8.37
C GLY A 193 -19.77 3.64 -9.07
N ARG A 194 -20.45 2.59 -8.56
CA ARG A 194 -20.43 1.24 -9.14
C ARG A 194 -21.83 0.74 -9.54
N ASP A 195 -22.73 1.68 -9.81
CA ASP A 195 -24.13 1.35 -10.10
C ASP A 195 -24.32 0.52 -11.36
N ASP A 196 -23.55 0.78 -12.40
CA ASP A 196 -23.68 0.07 -13.67
C ASP A 196 -23.16 -1.37 -13.57
N GLU A 197 -22.02 -1.56 -12.89
CA GLU A 197 -21.48 -2.90 -12.64
C GLU A 197 -22.44 -3.72 -11.74
N ILE A 198 -22.95 -3.13 -10.65
CA ILE A 198 -23.92 -3.79 -9.77
C ILE A 198 -25.19 -4.12 -10.54
N ARG A 199 -25.71 -3.21 -11.36
CA ARG A 199 -26.86 -3.46 -12.23
C ARG A 199 -26.60 -4.62 -13.19
N ARG A 200 -25.40 -4.66 -13.77
CA ARG A 200 -25.01 -5.77 -14.66
C ARG A 200 -24.92 -7.11 -13.92
N VAL A 201 -24.37 -7.11 -12.71
CA VAL A 201 -24.34 -8.30 -11.85
C VAL A 201 -25.75 -8.79 -11.53
N LEU A 202 -26.67 -7.89 -11.15
CA LEU A 202 -28.08 -8.21 -10.91
C LEU A 202 -28.76 -8.82 -12.13
N GLN A 203 -28.52 -8.26 -13.33
CA GLN A 203 -29.05 -8.81 -14.59
C GLN A 203 -28.55 -10.24 -14.83
N ILE A 204 -27.24 -10.49 -14.58
CA ILE A 204 -26.65 -11.82 -14.80
C ILE A 204 -27.22 -12.82 -13.79
N LEU A 205 -27.29 -12.48 -12.52
CA LEU A 205 -27.84 -13.35 -11.45
C LEU A 205 -29.31 -13.70 -11.69
N SER A 206 -30.07 -12.85 -12.38
CA SER A 206 -31.48 -13.09 -12.72
C SER A 206 -31.68 -13.97 -13.96
N ARG A 207 -30.62 -14.35 -14.68
CA ARG A 207 -30.70 -15.19 -15.89
C ARG A 207 -31.01 -16.65 -15.52
N ARG A 208 -31.62 -17.37 -16.45
CA ARG A 208 -31.88 -18.80 -16.31
C ARG A 208 -30.62 -19.66 -16.44
N THR A 209 -29.71 -19.26 -17.34
CA THR A 209 -28.44 -19.95 -17.62
C THR A 209 -27.34 -18.92 -17.69
N LYS A 210 -26.07 -19.30 -17.46
CA LYS A 210 -24.90 -18.40 -17.37
C LYS A 210 -25.16 -17.26 -16.36
N ASN A 211 -25.67 -17.64 -15.20
CA ASN A 211 -26.12 -16.74 -14.16
C ASN A 211 -25.03 -16.48 -13.08
N ASN A 212 -23.78 -16.84 -13.34
CA ASN A 212 -22.67 -16.56 -12.47
C ASN A 212 -21.84 -15.41 -13.08
N PRO A 213 -21.82 -14.21 -12.51
CA PRO A 213 -20.92 -13.13 -12.94
C PRO A 213 -19.49 -13.40 -12.48
N ILE A 214 -18.53 -13.01 -13.31
CA ILE A 214 -17.13 -12.90 -12.93
C ILE A 214 -16.66 -11.46 -13.14
N LEU A 215 -16.21 -10.82 -12.06
CA LEU A 215 -15.69 -9.47 -12.03
C LEU A 215 -14.22 -9.50 -12.46
N ILE A 216 -13.90 -8.85 -13.56
CA ILE A 216 -12.54 -8.81 -14.10
C ILE A 216 -12.05 -7.37 -14.08
N GLY A 217 -10.91 -7.13 -13.46
CA GLY A 217 -10.29 -5.80 -13.39
C GLY A 217 -8.97 -5.84 -12.64
N GLU A 218 -8.21 -4.78 -12.73
CA GLU A 218 -6.93 -4.64 -12.05
C GLU A 218 -7.06 -4.71 -10.52
N PRO A 219 -5.98 -5.02 -9.78
CA PRO A 219 -5.99 -4.96 -8.31
C PRO A 219 -6.36 -3.55 -7.83
N GLY A 220 -7.15 -3.44 -6.77
CA GLY A 220 -7.49 -2.13 -6.18
C GLY A 220 -8.59 -1.33 -6.87
N VAL A 221 -9.18 -1.82 -8.01
CA VAL A 221 -10.28 -1.10 -8.67
C VAL A 221 -11.65 -1.24 -7.97
N GLY A 222 -11.75 -2.00 -6.88
CA GLY A 222 -12.98 -2.13 -6.09
C GLY A 222 -13.90 -3.29 -6.50
N LYS A 223 -13.36 -4.41 -6.96
CA LYS A 223 -14.15 -5.63 -7.30
C LYS A 223 -14.95 -6.15 -6.10
N THR A 224 -14.34 -6.22 -4.94
CA THR A 224 -14.98 -6.69 -3.69
C THR A 224 -16.11 -5.75 -3.25
N ALA A 225 -15.91 -4.42 -3.41
CA ALA A 225 -16.92 -3.43 -3.12
C ALA A 225 -18.24 -3.63 -3.90
N ILE A 226 -18.18 -4.18 -5.12
CA ILE A 226 -19.38 -4.49 -5.92
C ILE A 226 -20.24 -5.57 -5.23
N ALA A 227 -19.62 -6.60 -4.63
CA ALA A 227 -20.34 -7.62 -3.88
C ALA A 227 -20.95 -7.06 -2.59
N GLU A 228 -20.22 -6.17 -1.91
CA GLU A 228 -20.71 -5.46 -0.72
C GLU A 228 -21.86 -4.50 -1.07
N GLY A 229 -21.75 -3.76 -2.16
CA GLY A 229 -22.81 -2.90 -2.68
C GLY A 229 -24.08 -3.67 -3.05
N LEU A 230 -23.92 -4.87 -3.60
CA LEU A 230 -25.03 -5.77 -3.87
C LEU A 230 -25.71 -6.23 -2.57
N ALA A 231 -24.93 -6.57 -1.54
CA ALA A 231 -25.48 -6.92 -0.23
C ALA A 231 -26.25 -5.76 0.40
N HIS A 232 -25.75 -4.52 0.29
CA HIS A 232 -26.49 -3.32 0.72
C HIS A 232 -27.82 -3.15 0.00
N ARG A 233 -27.86 -3.34 -1.33
CA ARG A 233 -29.10 -3.23 -2.11
C ARG A 233 -30.10 -4.33 -1.75
N ILE A 234 -29.65 -5.56 -1.51
CA ILE A 234 -30.52 -6.66 -1.06
C ILE A 234 -31.14 -6.33 0.30
N VAL A 235 -30.35 -5.84 1.25
CA VAL A 235 -30.84 -5.48 2.59
C VAL A 235 -31.84 -4.33 2.55
N ARG A 236 -31.63 -3.36 1.64
CA ARG A 236 -32.57 -2.23 1.42
C ARG A 236 -33.80 -2.62 0.59
N GLY A 237 -33.81 -3.82 -0.03
CA GLY A 237 -34.88 -4.24 -0.91
C GLY A 237 -34.83 -3.64 -2.32
N ASP A 238 -33.74 -2.94 -2.67
CA ASP A 238 -33.52 -2.29 -3.98
C ASP A 238 -32.92 -3.29 -4.99
N VAL A 239 -33.59 -4.40 -5.15
CA VAL A 239 -33.24 -5.48 -6.09
C VAL A 239 -34.49 -6.12 -6.66
N PRO A 240 -34.42 -6.84 -7.81
CA PRO A 240 -35.52 -7.62 -8.34
C PRO A 240 -36.11 -8.61 -7.32
N GLU A 241 -37.39 -8.88 -7.39
CA GLU A 241 -38.14 -9.69 -6.41
C GLU A 241 -37.49 -11.05 -6.10
N ASN A 242 -36.96 -11.70 -7.16
CA ASN A 242 -36.28 -13.00 -7.05
C ASN A 242 -34.92 -12.96 -6.32
N LEU A 243 -34.40 -11.76 -5.99
CA LEU A 243 -33.13 -11.58 -5.30
C LEU A 243 -33.29 -11.01 -3.87
N LYS A 244 -34.48 -10.56 -3.47
CA LYS A 244 -34.73 -9.95 -2.16
C LYS A 244 -34.46 -10.88 -0.98
N THR A 245 -34.68 -12.18 -1.14
CA THR A 245 -34.46 -13.19 -0.08
C THR A 245 -33.03 -13.73 -0.09
N LYS A 246 -32.22 -13.40 -1.08
CA LYS A 246 -30.90 -13.98 -1.22
C LYS A 246 -29.91 -13.42 -0.20
N GLN A 247 -28.97 -14.28 0.20
CA GLN A 247 -27.86 -13.93 1.09
C GLN A 247 -26.55 -14.11 0.34
N ILE A 248 -25.65 -13.16 0.49
CA ILE A 248 -24.32 -13.21 -0.09
C ILE A 248 -23.34 -13.61 1.01
N PHE A 249 -22.61 -14.68 0.76
CA PHE A 249 -21.53 -15.15 1.60
C PHE A 249 -20.19 -14.98 0.88
N SER A 250 -19.27 -14.24 1.47
CA SER A 250 -17.90 -14.10 0.98
C SER A 250 -17.04 -15.25 1.51
N LEU A 251 -16.51 -16.08 0.62
CA LEU A 251 -15.67 -17.22 0.97
C LEU A 251 -14.31 -16.73 1.49
N ASP A 252 -13.94 -17.18 2.68
CA ASP A 252 -12.65 -16.87 3.28
C ASP A 252 -11.65 -17.98 2.94
N MET A 253 -10.81 -17.72 1.94
CA MET A 253 -9.77 -18.65 1.50
C MET A 253 -8.71 -18.89 2.58
N GLY A 254 -8.42 -17.87 3.39
CA GLY A 254 -7.47 -17.97 4.51
C GLY A 254 -7.97 -18.96 5.56
N ALA A 255 -9.24 -18.84 5.96
CA ALA A 255 -9.87 -19.74 6.93
C ALA A 255 -9.96 -21.18 6.42
N LEU A 256 -10.20 -21.38 5.11
CA LEU A 256 -10.23 -22.72 4.50
C LEU A 256 -8.89 -23.44 4.57
N VAL A 257 -7.77 -22.70 4.37
CA VAL A 257 -6.40 -23.23 4.34
C VAL A 257 -5.79 -23.30 5.73
N ALA A 258 -6.12 -22.38 6.63
CA ALA A 258 -5.55 -22.30 7.96
C ALA A 258 -5.74 -23.60 8.75
N GLY A 259 -4.64 -24.15 9.26
CA GLY A 259 -4.64 -25.39 10.04
C GLY A 259 -4.90 -26.70 9.27
N ALA A 260 -5.07 -26.66 7.94
CA ALA A 260 -5.17 -27.86 7.13
C ALA A 260 -3.79 -28.54 7.01
N LYS A 261 -3.63 -29.68 7.64
CA LYS A 261 -2.35 -30.44 7.64
C LYS A 261 -2.11 -31.17 6.32
N TYR A 262 -3.16 -31.50 5.58
CA TYR A 262 -3.10 -32.27 4.34
C TYR A 262 -4.08 -31.68 3.31
N LYS A 263 -3.77 -31.88 2.03
CA LYS A 263 -4.58 -31.44 0.88
C LYS A 263 -6.05 -31.88 0.97
N GLY A 264 -6.34 -33.10 1.44
CA GLY A 264 -7.69 -33.63 1.60
C GLY A 264 -8.58 -32.82 2.57
N GLU A 265 -8.00 -32.24 3.62
CA GLU A 265 -8.77 -31.43 4.59
C GLU A 265 -9.35 -30.15 3.98
N PHE A 266 -8.56 -29.44 3.15
CA PHE A 266 -9.05 -28.27 2.41
C PHE A 266 -10.18 -28.65 1.44
N GLU A 267 -9.99 -29.75 0.67
CA GLU A 267 -11.00 -30.23 -0.26
C GLU A 267 -12.29 -30.63 0.46
N GLU A 268 -12.21 -31.27 1.61
CA GLU A 268 -13.36 -31.60 2.46
C GLU A 268 -14.09 -30.36 2.98
N ARG A 269 -13.36 -29.35 3.48
CA ARG A 269 -13.95 -28.09 3.95
C ARG A 269 -14.66 -27.35 2.82
N LEU A 270 -14.02 -27.18 1.65
CA LEU A 270 -14.62 -26.54 0.50
C LEU A 270 -15.85 -27.31 0.01
N LYS A 271 -15.78 -28.65 -0.04
CA LYS A 271 -16.90 -29.51 -0.40
C LYS A 271 -18.06 -29.38 0.58
N ALA A 272 -17.77 -29.22 1.87
CA ALA A 272 -18.78 -29.01 2.91
C ALA A 272 -19.50 -27.67 2.70
N VAL A 273 -18.75 -26.56 2.45
CA VAL A 273 -19.31 -25.25 2.12
C VAL A 273 -20.20 -25.32 0.87
N VAL A 274 -19.70 -25.92 -0.22
CA VAL A 274 -20.47 -26.05 -1.48
C VAL A 274 -21.75 -26.87 -1.27
N ASN A 275 -21.68 -27.95 -0.51
CA ASN A 275 -22.84 -28.77 -0.20
C ASN A 275 -23.89 -28.03 0.63
N GLU A 276 -23.47 -27.18 1.55
CA GLU A 276 -24.36 -26.33 2.36
C GLU A 276 -25.04 -25.26 1.49
N VAL A 277 -24.31 -24.63 0.57
CA VAL A 277 -24.86 -23.69 -0.41
C VAL A 277 -25.87 -24.37 -1.33
N ILE A 278 -25.58 -25.59 -1.81
CA ILE A 278 -26.51 -26.36 -2.67
C ILE A 278 -27.81 -26.70 -1.90
N LYS A 279 -27.70 -27.12 -0.63
CA LYS A 279 -28.86 -27.41 0.22
C LYS A 279 -29.77 -26.21 0.48
N ALA A 280 -29.24 -25.01 0.39
CA ALA A 280 -30.00 -23.78 0.51
C ALA A 280 -30.82 -23.44 -0.75
N GLU A 281 -30.90 -24.35 -1.73
CA GLU A 281 -31.77 -24.28 -2.92
C GLU A 281 -31.71 -22.92 -3.67
N GLY A 282 -30.51 -22.35 -3.73
CA GLY A 282 -30.25 -21.07 -4.41
C GLY A 282 -30.58 -19.80 -3.59
N GLU A 283 -30.88 -19.93 -2.31
CA GLU A 283 -31.03 -18.79 -1.39
C GLU A 283 -29.68 -18.10 -1.12
N ILE A 284 -28.57 -18.83 -1.31
CA ILE A 284 -27.22 -18.36 -1.05
C ILE A 284 -26.49 -18.09 -2.36
N ILE A 285 -25.82 -16.94 -2.41
CA ILE A 285 -24.88 -16.55 -3.48
C ILE A 285 -23.48 -16.51 -2.85
N LEU A 286 -22.55 -17.30 -3.40
CA LEU A 286 -21.20 -17.38 -2.90
C LEU A 286 -20.31 -16.36 -3.65
N PHE A 287 -19.77 -15.38 -2.95
CA PHE A 287 -18.75 -14.50 -3.49
C PHE A 287 -17.38 -15.12 -3.25
N ILE A 288 -16.59 -15.24 -4.31
CA ILE A 288 -15.25 -15.84 -4.29
C ILE A 288 -14.28 -14.81 -4.84
N ASP A 289 -13.57 -14.15 -3.94
CA ASP A 289 -12.47 -13.28 -4.35
C ASP A 289 -11.26 -14.10 -4.78
N GLU A 290 -10.46 -13.58 -5.70
CA GLU A 290 -9.33 -14.30 -6.29
C GLU A 290 -9.68 -15.72 -6.74
N ILE A 291 -10.83 -15.89 -7.41
CA ILE A 291 -11.37 -17.20 -7.79
C ILE A 291 -10.38 -18.05 -8.61
N HIS A 292 -9.38 -17.43 -9.24
CA HIS A 292 -8.30 -18.09 -9.95
C HIS A 292 -7.47 -19.02 -9.04
N THR A 293 -7.38 -18.72 -7.73
CA THR A 293 -6.67 -19.54 -6.76
C THR A 293 -7.28 -20.93 -6.64
N LEU A 294 -8.61 -21.05 -6.82
CA LEU A 294 -9.34 -22.32 -6.82
C LEU A 294 -9.22 -23.07 -8.16
N VAL A 295 -8.94 -22.35 -9.26
CA VAL A 295 -8.93 -22.93 -10.62
C VAL A 295 -7.52 -23.25 -11.10
N GLY A 296 -6.52 -22.45 -10.68
CA GLY A 296 -5.16 -22.49 -11.20
C GLY A 296 -4.17 -23.34 -10.41
N ALA A 297 -4.54 -23.77 -9.25
CA ALA A 297 -3.65 -24.48 -8.33
C ALA A 297 -3.23 -25.90 -8.77
N GLY A 298 -3.67 -26.38 -9.95
CA GLY A 298 -3.51 -27.78 -10.39
C GLY A 298 -2.26 -28.14 -11.22
N LYS A 299 -1.26 -27.26 -11.42
CA LYS A 299 -0.12 -27.55 -12.31
C LYS A 299 1.25 -27.77 -11.64
N GLY A 300 1.34 -27.74 -10.31
CA GLY A 300 2.54 -28.13 -9.56
C GLY A 300 2.30 -29.44 -8.80
N GLU A 301 3.34 -30.26 -8.60
CA GLU A 301 3.28 -31.43 -7.71
C GLU A 301 2.81 -31.00 -6.31
N GLY A 302 1.53 -31.22 -5.98
CA GLY A 302 0.91 -30.83 -4.71
C GLY A 302 -0.13 -29.71 -4.78
N ALA A 303 -0.41 -29.13 -5.95
CA ALA A 303 -1.36 -28.03 -6.08
C ALA A 303 -2.84 -28.49 -6.03
N MET A 304 -3.69 -27.65 -5.42
CA MET A 304 -5.10 -27.92 -5.13
C MET A 304 -5.96 -27.83 -6.40
N ASP A 305 -6.68 -28.87 -6.78
CA ASP A 305 -7.66 -28.81 -7.87
C ASP A 305 -9.09 -28.66 -7.32
N ALA A 306 -9.31 -27.53 -6.66
CA ALA A 306 -10.64 -27.17 -6.15
C ALA A 306 -11.67 -26.93 -7.26
N ALA A 307 -11.21 -26.68 -8.48
CA ALA A 307 -12.08 -26.52 -9.64
C ALA A 307 -12.96 -27.76 -9.87
N ASN A 308 -12.45 -28.96 -9.64
CA ASN A 308 -13.20 -30.19 -9.80
C ASN A 308 -14.36 -30.36 -8.80
N ILE A 309 -14.31 -29.66 -7.67
CA ILE A 309 -15.40 -29.62 -6.68
C ILE A 309 -16.49 -28.65 -7.15
N LEU A 310 -16.11 -27.49 -7.69
CA LEU A 310 -17.05 -26.44 -8.12
C LEU A 310 -17.73 -26.75 -9.47
N LYS A 311 -16.98 -27.31 -10.42
CA LYS A 311 -17.47 -27.59 -11.80
C LYS A 311 -18.80 -28.35 -11.86
N PRO A 312 -19.00 -29.46 -11.14
CA PRO A 312 -20.25 -30.18 -11.18
C PRO A 312 -21.45 -29.37 -10.70
N ALA A 313 -21.30 -28.64 -9.58
CA ALA A 313 -22.34 -27.81 -9.00
C ALA A 313 -22.71 -26.61 -9.89
N LEU A 314 -21.70 -25.93 -10.46
CA LEU A 314 -21.86 -24.85 -11.43
C LEU A 314 -22.51 -25.38 -12.74
N ALA A 315 -22.14 -26.59 -13.15
CA ALA A 315 -22.67 -27.20 -14.38
C ALA A 315 -24.18 -27.52 -14.28
N ARG A 316 -24.61 -27.99 -13.11
CA ARG A 316 -26.04 -28.31 -12.84
C ARG A 316 -26.83 -27.04 -12.48
N GLY A 317 -26.18 -25.88 -12.26
CA GLY A 317 -26.85 -24.67 -11.82
C GLY A 317 -27.27 -24.67 -10.36
N GLU A 318 -26.77 -25.63 -9.58
CA GLU A 318 -27.04 -25.79 -8.15
C GLU A 318 -26.28 -24.76 -7.28
N LEU A 319 -25.10 -24.30 -7.77
CA LEU A 319 -24.28 -23.27 -7.13
C LEU A 319 -24.43 -21.95 -7.88
N ARG A 320 -24.76 -20.89 -7.14
CA ARG A 320 -24.69 -19.50 -7.61
C ARG A 320 -23.44 -18.84 -7.02
N ALA A 321 -22.60 -18.32 -7.89
CA ALA A 321 -21.35 -17.69 -7.49
C ALA A 321 -21.09 -16.38 -8.22
N ILE A 322 -20.44 -15.44 -7.52
CA ILE A 322 -19.83 -14.23 -8.06
C ILE A 322 -18.33 -14.44 -7.90
N GLY A 323 -17.59 -14.50 -8.98
CA GLY A 323 -16.13 -14.57 -8.95
C GLY A 323 -15.50 -13.19 -9.12
N ALA A 324 -14.32 -12.97 -8.55
CA ALA A 324 -13.48 -11.80 -8.84
C ALA A 324 -12.06 -12.26 -9.17
N THR A 325 -11.43 -11.63 -10.17
CA THR A 325 -10.06 -11.94 -10.61
C THR A 325 -9.47 -10.79 -11.43
N THR A 326 -8.19 -10.85 -11.76
CA THR A 326 -7.56 -9.93 -12.72
C THR A 326 -7.72 -10.43 -14.16
N LEU A 327 -7.42 -9.56 -15.14
CA LEU A 327 -7.50 -9.94 -16.56
C LEU A 327 -6.47 -11.02 -16.92
N ASP A 328 -5.25 -10.86 -16.46
CA ASP A 328 -4.16 -11.82 -16.73
C ASP A 328 -4.47 -13.21 -16.17
N GLU A 329 -5.01 -13.26 -14.95
CA GLU A 329 -5.39 -14.51 -14.27
C GLU A 329 -6.60 -15.15 -14.94
N TYR A 330 -7.56 -14.34 -15.39
CA TYR A 330 -8.68 -14.83 -16.16
C TYR A 330 -8.22 -15.52 -17.45
N GLN A 331 -7.35 -14.88 -18.23
CA GLN A 331 -6.79 -15.44 -19.47
C GLN A 331 -5.97 -16.70 -19.20
N LYS A 332 -5.17 -16.68 -18.15
CA LYS A 332 -4.28 -17.78 -17.80
C LYS A 332 -5.02 -19.03 -17.32
N TYR A 333 -6.09 -18.87 -16.54
CA TYR A 333 -6.76 -19.97 -15.85
C TYR A 333 -8.17 -20.25 -16.33
N PHE A 334 -9.00 -19.23 -16.64
CA PHE A 334 -10.41 -19.41 -17.02
C PHE A 334 -10.61 -19.63 -18.52
N GLU A 335 -9.99 -18.87 -19.38
CA GLU A 335 -10.14 -19.03 -20.83
C GLU A 335 -9.68 -20.41 -21.34
N LYS A 336 -8.72 -21.01 -20.65
CA LYS A 336 -8.23 -22.35 -20.96
C LYS A 336 -9.18 -23.46 -20.54
N ASP A 337 -10.09 -23.19 -19.61
CA ASP A 337 -11.08 -24.13 -19.10
C ASP A 337 -12.47 -23.85 -19.70
N LYS A 338 -12.76 -24.47 -20.83
CA LYS A 338 -14.03 -24.33 -21.57
C LYS A 338 -15.29 -24.64 -20.75
N ALA A 339 -15.17 -25.42 -19.66
CA ALA A 339 -16.29 -25.75 -18.81
C ALA A 339 -16.66 -24.57 -17.89
N LEU A 340 -15.68 -23.89 -17.35
CA LEU A 340 -15.86 -22.68 -16.52
C LEU A 340 -16.26 -21.48 -17.37
N GLU A 341 -15.56 -21.21 -18.47
CA GLU A 341 -15.85 -20.12 -19.40
C GLU A 341 -17.34 -20.08 -19.83
N ARG A 342 -17.95 -21.24 -20.08
CA ARG A 342 -19.37 -21.34 -20.45
C ARG A 342 -20.35 -21.09 -19.30
N ARG A 343 -19.88 -21.04 -18.07
CA ARG A 343 -20.72 -20.88 -16.87
C ARG A 343 -20.66 -19.48 -16.25
N PHE A 344 -19.57 -18.81 -16.46
CA PHE A 344 -19.39 -17.44 -15.99
C PHE A 344 -19.68 -16.42 -17.10
N GLN A 345 -20.19 -15.25 -16.69
CA GLN A 345 -20.40 -14.10 -17.57
C GLN A 345 -19.53 -12.96 -17.10
N ILE A 346 -18.69 -12.44 -17.98
CA ILE A 346 -17.74 -11.36 -17.68
C ILE A 346 -18.47 -10.06 -17.36
N VAL A 347 -18.01 -9.41 -16.32
CA VAL A 347 -18.28 -8.01 -15.94
C VAL A 347 -16.94 -7.32 -15.80
N MET A 348 -16.63 -6.41 -16.72
CA MET A 348 -15.39 -5.61 -16.63
C MET A 348 -15.56 -4.56 -15.54
N VAL A 349 -14.55 -4.43 -14.70
CA VAL A 349 -14.45 -3.44 -13.63
C VAL A 349 -13.24 -2.58 -13.92
N ASN A 350 -13.49 -1.44 -14.56
CA ASN A 350 -12.43 -0.52 -14.93
C ASN A 350 -12.03 0.37 -13.74
N GLU A 351 -10.83 0.93 -13.83
CA GLU A 351 -10.39 1.99 -12.93
C GLU A 351 -11.36 3.18 -13.04
N PRO A 352 -11.86 3.72 -11.89
CA PRO A 352 -12.73 4.88 -11.92
C PRO A 352 -11.95 6.12 -12.34
N ASP A 353 -12.63 7.10 -12.94
CA ASP A 353 -12.05 8.41 -13.21
C ASP A 353 -11.82 9.23 -11.91
N GLU A 354 -11.10 10.32 -12.02
CA GLU A 354 -10.77 11.18 -10.87
C GLU A 354 -12.03 11.71 -10.17
N ALA A 355 -13.03 12.18 -10.92
CA ALA A 355 -14.26 12.72 -10.35
C ALA A 355 -15.08 11.69 -9.57
N SER A 356 -15.18 10.47 -10.12
CA SER A 356 -15.81 9.33 -9.45
C SER A 356 -15.03 8.92 -8.21
N THR A 357 -13.69 8.94 -8.29
CA THR A 357 -12.81 8.60 -7.16
C THR A 357 -12.94 9.61 -6.02
N ILE A 358 -12.96 10.92 -6.32
CA ILE A 358 -13.20 11.97 -5.32
C ILE A 358 -14.54 11.72 -4.61
N SER A 359 -15.57 11.35 -5.36
CA SER A 359 -16.90 11.04 -4.80
C SER A 359 -16.85 9.82 -3.88
N ILE A 360 -16.08 8.78 -4.24
CA ILE A 360 -15.86 7.58 -3.42
C ILE A 360 -15.16 7.97 -2.10
N LEU A 361 -14.06 8.72 -2.17
CA LEU A 361 -13.30 9.14 -0.98
C LEU A 361 -14.15 10.03 -0.07
N ARG A 362 -14.95 10.95 -0.63
CA ARG A 362 -15.91 11.76 0.15
C ARG A 362 -16.91 10.90 0.91
N GLY A 363 -17.38 9.82 0.31
CA GLY A 363 -18.28 8.88 0.97
C GLY A 363 -17.63 8.02 2.05
N LEU A 364 -16.33 7.77 1.95
CA LEU A 364 -15.54 7.04 2.94
C LEU A 364 -14.99 7.93 4.06
N LYS A 365 -14.88 9.24 3.82
CA LYS A 365 -14.26 10.23 4.69
C LYS A 365 -14.66 10.08 6.15
N GLU A 366 -15.98 10.07 6.45
CA GLU A 366 -16.48 10.03 7.83
C GLU A 366 -15.98 8.79 8.60
N ARG A 367 -15.83 7.65 7.92
CA ARG A 367 -15.34 6.41 8.54
C ARG A 367 -13.85 6.50 8.89
N TYR A 368 -13.04 7.05 7.99
CA TYR A 368 -11.60 7.25 8.25
C TYR A 368 -11.37 8.32 9.31
N GLU A 369 -12.15 9.41 9.30
CA GLU A 369 -12.13 10.43 10.35
C GLU A 369 -12.45 9.83 11.73
N ASN A 370 -13.43 8.93 11.80
CA ASN A 370 -13.82 8.26 13.05
C ASN A 370 -12.78 7.22 13.50
N HIS A 371 -12.19 6.48 12.55
CA HIS A 371 -11.16 5.48 12.86
C HIS A 371 -9.89 6.13 13.40
N HIS A 372 -9.36 7.11 12.69
CA HIS A 372 -8.12 7.81 13.06
C HIS A 372 -8.33 8.96 14.05
N LYS A 373 -9.58 9.34 14.29
CA LYS A 373 -9.94 10.45 15.18
C LYS A 373 -9.33 11.78 14.76
N VAL A 374 -9.17 12.02 13.48
CA VAL A 374 -8.68 13.24 12.85
C VAL A 374 -9.71 13.74 11.85
N ARG A 375 -9.60 14.98 11.43
CA ARG A 375 -10.45 15.55 10.39
C ARG A 375 -9.70 15.52 9.06
N ILE A 376 -10.40 15.22 7.96
CA ILE A 376 -9.84 15.20 6.62
C ILE A 376 -10.47 16.34 5.82
N LYS A 377 -9.68 17.27 5.31
CA LYS A 377 -10.19 18.35 4.47
C LYS A 377 -10.54 17.85 3.07
N ASP A 378 -11.38 18.60 2.37
CA ASP A 378 -11.75 18.26 1.00
C ASP A 378 -10.58 18.43 0.03
N ASP A 379 -9.71 19.42 0.28
CA ASP A 379 -8.47 19.62 -0.46
C ASP A 379 -7.51 18.42 -0.35
N ALA A 380 -7.45 17.76 0.83
CA ALA A 380 -6.70 16.51 0.99
C ALA A 380 -7.27 15.37 0.14
N ILE A 381 -8.60 15.26 0.05
CA ILE A 381 -9.26 14.25 -0.80
C ILE A 381 -8.93 14.47 -2.26
N ILE A 382 -9.04 15.70 -2.74
CA ILE A 382 -8.70 16.08 -4.11
C ILE A 382 -7.23 15.78 -4.37
N ALA A 383 -6.33 16.23 -3.47
CA ALA A 383 -4.91 15.97 -3.57
C ALA A 383 -4.57 14.47 -3.58
N ALA A 384 -5.23 13.65 -2.76
CA ALA A 384 -5.02 12.21 -2.74
C ALA A 384 -5.33 11.56 -4.10
N VAL A 385 -6.38 12.00 -4.77
CA VAL A 385 -6.76 11.48 -6.09
C VAL A 385 -5.81 12.00 -7.17
N GLU A 386 -5.59 13.30 -7.26
CA GLU A 386 -4.77 13.93 -8.30
C GLU A 386 -3.30 13.48 -8.20
N LEU A 387 -2.72 13.54 -6.97
CA LEU A 387 -1.33 13.17 -6.77
C LEU A 387 -1.11 11.66 -6.94
N SER A 388 -2.03 10.82 -6.48
CA SER A 388 -1.90 9.37 -6.71
C SER A 388 -2.02 9.02 -8.19
N ASN A 389 -2.93 9.65 -8.92
CA ASN A 389 -3.09 9.40 -10.35
C ASN A 389 -1.85 9.84 -11.13
N ARG A 390 -1.25 10.96 -10.74
CA ARG A 390 -0.09 11.56 -11.42
C ARG A 390 1.23 10.86 -11.06
N TYR A 391 1.43 10.49 -9.77
CA TYR A 391 2.74 10.07 -9.26
C TYR A 391 2.85 8.58 -8.94
N ILE A 392 1.74 7.86 -8.76
CA ILE A 392 1.71 6.44 -8.44
C ILE A 392 1.13 5.67 -9.63
N SER A 393 2.01 5.15 -10.48
CA SER A 393 1.63 4.48 -11.74
C SER A 393 1.53 2.95 -11.66
N ASP A 394 1.99 2.34 -10.57
CA ASP A 394 2.01 0.89 -10.36
C ASP A 394 0.79 0.37 -9.59
N ARG A 395 -0.12 1.27 -9.19
CA ARG A 395 -1.38 0.99 -8.49
C ARG A 395 -2.54 1.71 -9.17
N PHE A 396 -3.77 1.28 -8.88
CA PHE A 396 -4.98 1.76 -9.51
C PHE A 396 -5.90 2.49 -8.54
N LEU A 397 -6.68 3.45 -9.05
CA LEU A 397 -7.76 4.09 -8.33
C LEU A 397 -8.92 3.11 -8.09
N PRO A 398 -9.67 3.22 -6.98
CA PRO A 398 -9.54 4.21 -5.92
C PRO A 398 -8.55 3.83 -4.82
N ASP A 399 -8.03 2.61 -4.80
CA ASP A 399 -7.27 2.01 -3.71
C ASP A 399 -6.05 2.85 -3.32
N LYS A 400 -5.22 3.25 -4.31
CA LYS A 400 -4.04 4.10 -4.07
C LYS A 400 -4.37 5.45 -3.42
N ALA A 401 -5.52 6.04 -3.75
CA ALA A 401 -5.95 7.32 -3.15
C ALA A 401 -6.53 7.11 -1.75
N ILE A 402 -7.22 6.00 -1.51
CA ILE A 402 -7.70 5.59 -0.18
C ILE A 402 -6.52 5.34 0.74
N ASP A 403 -5.51 4.60 0.30
CA ASP A 403 -4.30 4.31 1.08
C ASP A 403 -3.55 5.58 1.46
N LEU A 404 -3.43 6.57 0.56
CA LEU A 404 -2.81 7.87 0.87
C LEU A 404 -3.59 8.62 1.96
N MET A 405 -4.91 8.64 1.86
CA MET A 405 -5.77 9.27 2.85
C MET A 405 -5.66 8.57 4.21
N ASP A 406 -5.62 7.24 4.20
CA ASP A 406 -5.48 6.40 5.40
C ASP A 406 -4.13 6.63 6.08
N GLU A 407 -3.03 6.58 5.33
CA GLU A 407 -1.68 6.80 5.86
C GLU A 407 -1.47 8.22 6.38
N ALA A 408 -1.96 9.24 5.67
CA ALA A 408 -1.88 10.63 6.12
C ALA A 408 -2.68 10.83 7.42
N ALA A 409 -3.87 10.25 7.52
CA ALA A 409 -4.69 10.29 8.73
C ALA A 409 -4.03 9.54 9.90
N ALA A 410 -3.43 8.38 9.63
CA ALA A 410 -2.69 7.59 10.63
C ALA A 410 -1.46 8.35 11.13
N LYS A 411 -0.69 9.00 10.21
CA LYS A 411 0.46 9.83 10.56
C LYS A 411 0.06 10.98 11.46
N LEU A 412 -0.95 11.76 11.05
CA LEU A 412 -1.44 12.87 11.83
C LEU A 412 -1.94 12.42 13.22
N ARG A 413 -2.62 11.27 13.29
CA ARG A 413 -3.04 10.68 14.56
C ARG A 413 -1.85 10.38 15.47
N LEU A 414 -0.78 9.83 14.92
CA LEU A 414 0.45 9.56 15.67
C LEU A 414 1.08 10.85 16.20
N GLU A 415 1.09 11.91 15.39
CA GLU A 415 1.59 13.24 15.78
C GLU A 415 0.74 13.86 16.90
N VAL A 416 -0.59 13.74 16.82
CA VAL A 416 -1.52 14.20 17.89
C VAL A 416 -1.27 13.47 19.22
N ASP A 417 -0.97 12.16 19.15
CA ASP A 417 -0.76 11.33 20.33
C ASP A 417 0.69 11.44 20.87
N SER A 418 1.64 11.88 20.08
CA SER A 418 3.04 12.05 20.45
C SER A 418 3.34 13.47 20.96
N VAL A 419 4.49 13.61 21.61
CA VAL A 419 5.00 14.91 22.02
C VAL A 419 5.44 15.71 20.79
N PRO A 420 5.07 16.99 20.65
CA PRO A 420 5.50 17.82 19.51
C PRO A 420 7.02 17.83 19.35
N GLU A 421 7.49 17.86 18.09
CA GLU A 421 8.93 17.80 17.77
C GLU A 421 9.74 18.93 18.43
N GLU A 422 9.17 20.13 18.51
CA GLU A 422 9.78 21.26 19.18
C GLU A 422 10.01 20.97 20.67
N LEU A 423 9.01 20.39 21.36
CA LEU A 423 9.11 20.05 22.77
C LEU A 423 10.11 18.88 22.99
N ASP A 424 10.10 17.88 22.13
CA ASP A 424 11.05 16.76 22.20
C ASP A 424 12.49 17.26 21.96
N THR A 425 12.69 18.19 21.04
CA THR A 425 14.00 18.82 20.79
C THR A 425 14.50 19.59 22.01
N ILE A 426 13.65 20.39 22.64
CA ILE A 426 14.00 21.11 23.89
C ILE A 426 14.34 20.10 24.99
N GLU A 427 13.55 19.04 25.16
CA GLU A 427 13.82 18.02 26.19
C GLU A 427 15.12 17.24 25.93
N ARG A 428 15.45 16.97 24.67
CA ARG A 428 16.76 16.38 24.30
C ARG A 428 17.91 17.32 24.62
N ASN A 429 17.80 18.61 24.27
CA ASN A 429 18.80 19.62 24.58
C ASN A 429 19.00 19.76 26.10
N ILE A 430 17.92 19.76 26.88
CA ILE A 430 18.00 19.76 28.33
C ILE A 430 18.82 18.56 28.83
N LYS A 431 18.50 17.35 28.35
CA LYS A 431 19.23 16.13 28.71
C LYS A 431 20.73 16.22 28.36
N GLN A 432 21.02 16.72 27.15
CA GLN A 432 22.42 16.90 26.71
C GLN A 432 23.19 17.88 27.61
N LEU A 433 22.61 19.05 27.91
CA LEU A 433 23.21 20.03 28.79
C LEU A 433 23.34 19.54 30.24
N GLU A 434 22.40 18.73 30.73
CA GLU A 434 22.49 18.07 32.03
C GLU A 434 23.66 17.08 32.09
N ILE A 435 23.89 16.30 31.00
CA ILE A 435 25.04 15.40 30.89
C ILE A 435 26.35 16.21 30.87
N GLU A 436 26.38 17.30 30.08
CA GLU A 436 27.55 18.19 30.03
C GLU A 436 27.84 18.83 31.40
N ARG A 437 26.81 19.32 32.10
CA ARG A 437 26.92 19.86 33.44
C ARG A 437 27.52 18.86 34.43
N GLU A 438 27.08 17.59 34.40
CA GLU A 438 27.63 16.53 35.26
C GLU A 438 29.09 16.18 34.89
N ALA A 439 29.48 16.29 33.63
CA ALA A 439 30.87 16.12 33.21
C ALA A 439 31.77 17.26 33.72
N ILE A 440 31.35 18.52 33.51
CA ILE A 440 32.12 19.73 33.94
C ILE A 440 32.18 19.87 35.45
N LYS A 441 31.22 19.39 36.20
CA LYS A 441 31.21 19.32 37.65
C LYS A 441 32.43 18.58 38.20
N ARG A 442 32.98 17.64 37.46
CA ARG A 442 34.20 16.90 37.80
C ARG A 442 35.47 17.72 37.53
N GLU A 443 35.41 18.73 36.65
CA GLU A 443 36.52 19.61 36.27
C GLU A 443 36.59 20.90 37.10
N ASN A 444 35.59 21.18 37.95
CA ASN A 444 35.45 22.33 38.85
C ASN A 444 35.48 23.72 38.14
N ASP A 445 34.95 23.81 36.90
CA ASP A 445 34.83 25.09 36.18
C ASP A 445 33.53 25.81 36.60
N GLN A 446 33.60 26.63 37.65
CA GLN A 446 32.44 27.34 38.22
C GLN A 446 31.71 28.27 37.24
N PRO A 447 32.41 29.16 36.46
CA PRO A 447 31.73 30.03 35.49
C PRO A 447 30.90 29.29 34.46
N LYS A 448 31.44 28.17 33.96
CA LYS A 448 30.75 27.33 32.97
C LYS A 448 29.56 26.56 33.57
N LEU A 449 29.69 26.12 34.83
CA LEU A 449 28.57 25.48 35.56
C LEU A 449 27.42 26.45 35.81
N GLU A 450 27.68 27.73 36.14
CA GLU A 450 26.63 28.73 36.31
C GLU A 450 25.93 29.08 34.99
N SER A 451 26.70 29.20 33.91
CA SER A 451 26.14 29.42 32.55
C SER A 451 25.22 28.29 32.14
N LEU A 452 25.66 27.02 32.25
CA LEU A 452 24.85 25.83 31.92
C LEU A 452 23.65 25.72 32.84
N ALA A 453 23.74 26.01 34.11
CA ALA A 453 22.62 25.98 35.05
C ALA A 453 21.54 27.00 34.65
N LYS A 454 21.93 28.19 34.21
CA LYS A 454 21.01 29.23 33.73
C LYS A 454 20.34 28.83 32.44
N GLU A 455 21.09 28.25 31.50
CA GLU A 455 20.55 27.77 30.22
C GLU A 455 19.57 26.61 30.41
N ILE A 456 19.90 25.61 31.23
CA ILE A 456 19.01 24.51 31.61
C ILE A 456 17.74 25.04 32.30
N ALA A 457 17.86 26.06 33.16
CA ALA A 457 16.71 26.63 33.84
C ALA A 457 15.75 27.31 32.83
N ASN A 458 16.28 28.08 31.89
CA ASN A 458 15.52 28.75 30.84
C ASN A 458 14.79 27.71 29.94
N LEU A 459 15.50 26.70 29.45
CA LEU A 459 14.93 25.64 28.62
C LEU A 459 13.89 24.81 29.38
N LYS A 460 14.08 24.57 30.68
CA LYS A 460 13.06 23.90 31.53
C LYS A 460 11.81 24.73 31.69
N GLU A 461 11.92 26.04 31.86
CA GLU A 461 10.76 26.93 31.93
C GLU A 461 9.99 26.93 30.60
N GLU A 462 10.70 26.99 29.47
CA GLU A 462 10.12 26.94 28.14
C GLU A 462 9.45 25.60 27.89
N SER A 463 10.10 24.46 28.20
CA SER A 463 9.53 23.12 28.10
C SER A 463 8.26 22.98 28.94
N GLN A 464 8.25 23.51 30.18
CA GLN A 464 7.05 23.46 31.02
C GLN A 464 5.89 24.27 30.46
N LYS A 465 6.13 25.47 29.91
CA LYS A 465 5.10 26.28 29.27
C LYS A 465 4.52 25.56 28.03
N MET A 466 5.40 25.02 27.20
CA MET A 466 5.01 24.29 26.00
C MET A 466 4.24 23.01 26.32
N ARG A 467 4.70 22.28 27.34
CA ARG A 467 4.03 21.05 27.81
C ARG A 467 2.63 21.33 28.39
N ALA A 468 2.48 22.43 29.12
CA ALA A 468 1.18 22.83 29.66
C ALA A 468 0.21 23.22 28.53
N LYS A 469 0.67 23.98 27.53
CA LYS A 469 -0.10 24.33 26.33
C LYS A 469 -0.53 23.08 25.56
N TRP A 470 0.43 22.19 25.25
CA TRP A 470 0.17 20.92 24.57
C TRP A 470 -0.84 20.06 25.31
N SER A 471 -0.69 19.88 26.64
CA SER A 471 -1.64 19.10 27.46
C SER A 471 -3.06 19.68 27.44
N SER A 472 -3.18 21.01 27.43
CA SER A 472 -4.48 21.69 27.35
C SER A 472 -5.14 21.55 25.97
N GLU A 473 -4.37 21.68 24.90
CA GLU A 473 -4.84 21.44 23.52
C GLU A 473 -5.29 19.97 23.36
N LYS A 474 -4.46 19.02 23.79
CA LYS A 474 -4.76 17.59 23.73
C LYS A 474 -6.05 17.23 24.49
N ALA A 475 -6.24 17.75 25.69
CA ALA A 475 -7.45 17.50 26.46
C ALA A 475 -8.73 17.99 25.75
N LEU A 476 -8.68 19.12 25.04
CA LEU A 476 -9.80 19.61 24.26
C LEU A 476 -10.06 18.76 23.02
N ILE A 477 -9.00 18.31 22.32
CA ILE A 477 -9.08 17.41 21.18
C ILE A 477 -9.68 16.07 21.59
N ASP A 478 -9.22 15.48 22.68
CA ASP A 478 -9.76 14.21 23.21
C ASP A 478 -11.25 14.34 23.56
N LYS A 479 -11.67 15.50 24.12
CA LYS A 479 -13.07 15.77 24.41
C LYS A 479 -13.93 15.88 23.15
N ILE A 480 -13.42 16.57 22.11
CA ILE A 480 -14.10 16.65 20.81
C ILE A 480 -14.27 15.25 20.20
N GLN A 481 -13.22 14.42 20.28
CA GLN A 481 -13.24 13.06 19.74
C GLN A 481 -14.23 12.16 20.49
N GLN A 482 -14.23 12.22 21.84
CA GLN A 482 -15.18 11.43 22.62
C GLN A 482 -16.62 11.81 22.28
N SER A 483 -16.91 13.10 22.14
CA SER A 483 -18.24 13.57 21.77
C SER A 483 -18.65 13.10 20.36
N LYS A 484 -17.73 12.97 19.42
CA LYS A 484 -18.01 12.40 18.07
C LYS A 484 -18.35 10.91 18.16
N ILE A 485 -17.61 10.13 18.94
CA ILE A 485 -17.89 8.70 19.17
C ILE A 485 -19.26 8.52 19.81
N ASP A 486 -19.59 9.36 20.78
CA ASP A 486 -20.91 9.34 21.43
C ASP A 486 -22.05 9.64 20.44
N ILE A 487 -21.85 10.61 19.52
CA ILE A 487 -22.83 10.91 18.45
C ILE A 487 -23.02 9.70 17.52
N GLU A 488 -21.97 9.00 17.16
CA GLU A 488 -22.05 7.82 16.28
C GLU A 488 -22.82 6.68 16.96
N GLN A 489 -22.56 6.42 18.23
CA GLN A 489 -23.32 5.46 19.02
C GLN A 489 -24.80 5.85 19.12
N LEU A 490 -25.07 7.13 19.36
CA LEU A 490 -26.43 7.65 19.43
C LEU A 490 -27.16 7.58 18.08
N LYS A 491 -26.49 7.82 16.97
CA LYS A 491 -27.05 7.61 15.61
C LYS A 491 -27.43 6.14 15.40
N TYR A 492 -26.55 5.20 15.80
CA TYR A 492 -26.83 3.77 15.70
C TYR A 492 -28.02 3.35 16.59
N GLU A 493 -28.09 3.87 17.81
CA GLU A 493 -29.22 3.62 18.71
C GLU A 493 -30.53 4.19 18.15
N ALA A 494 -30.50 5.38 17.52
CA ALA A 494 -31.66 5.98 16.90
C ALA A 494 -32.16 5.15 15.70
N GLU A 495 -31.28 4.65 14.86
CA GLU A 495 -31.64 3.75 13.74
C GLU A 495 -32.21 2.43 14.21
N ARG A 496 -31.69 1.90 15.32
CA ARG A 496 -32.24 0.69 15.94
C ARG A 496 -33.64 0.93 16.51
N ALA A 497 -33.84 2.01 17.25
CA ALA A 497 -35.13 2.40 17.79
C ALA A 497 -36.15 2.67 16.67
N GLU A 498 -35.72 3.25 15.54
CA GLU A 498 -36.56 3.50 14.36
C GLU A 498 -37.06 2.18 13.74
N ARG A 499 -36.20 1.16 13.66
CA ARG A 499 -36.55 -0.19 13.19
C ARG A 499 -37.51 -0.92 14.16
N GLU A 500 -37.39 -0.65 15.47
CA GLU A 500 -38.24 -1.18 16.51
C GLU A 500 -39.58 -0.43 16.63
N GLY A 501 -39.73 0.72 15.90
CA GLY A 501 -40.94 1.56 15.87
C GLY A 501 -41.07 2.51 17.06
N ASP A 502 -40.05 2.69 17.89
CA ASP A 502 -40.02 3.61 19.03
C ASP A 502 -39.60 5.04 18.57
N TYR A 503 -40.55 5.75 17.98
CA TYR A 503 -40.32 7.12 17.50
C TYR A 503 -40.11 8.13 18.62
N GLY A 504 -40.59 7.83 19.86
CA GLY A 504 -40.34 8.68 21.02
C GLY A 504 -38.87 8.71 21.40
N LYS A 505 -38.24 7.53 21.45
CA LYS A 505 -36.79 7.38 21.70
C LYS A 505 -35.95 7.96 20.57
N VAL A 506 -36.37 7.80 19.31
CA VAL A 506 -35.71 8.42 18.15
C VAL A 506 -35.68 9.94 18.28
N ALA A 507 -36.79 10.55 18.66
CA ALA A 507 -36.88 12.00 18.84
C ALA A 507 -35.98 12.48 20.01
N GLU A 508 -35.99 11.79 21.15
CA GLU A 508 -35.11 12.09 22.27
C GLU A 508 -33.64 12.05 21.89
N ILE A 509 -33.23 11.02 21.13
CA ILE A 509 -31.85 10.87 20.71
C ILE A 509 -31.47 11.93 19.67
N ARG A 510 -32.24 12.08 18.60
CA ARG A 510 -31.87 12.99 17.47
C ARG A 510 -31.96 14.47 17.88
N TYR A 511 -33.01 14.88 18.59
CA TYR A 511 -33.22 16.29 18.91
C TYR A 511 -32.74 16.70 20.33
N GLY A 512 -32.48 15.74 21.21
CA GLY A 512 -31.93 15.97 22.53
C GLY A 512 -30.44 15.68 22.63
N LYS A 513 -30.08 14.39 22.65
CA LYS A 513 -28.70 13.94 22.96
C LYS A 513 -27.68 14.31 21.89
N ILE A 514 -28.00 14.10 20.59
CA ILE A 514 -27.08 14.43 19.48
C ILE A 514 -26.85 15.96 19.44
N LYS A 515 -27.91 16.79 19.56
CA LYS A 515 -27.74 18.24 19.57
C LYS A 515 -26.92 18.74 20.76
N ALA A 516 -27.05 18.13 21.92
CA ALA A 516 -26.23 18.48 23.06
C ALA A 516 -24.75 18.12 22.86
N ALA A 517 -24.47 16.97 22.26
CA ALA A 517 -23.10 16.57 21.91
C ALA A 517 -22.49 17.46 20.82
N GLU A 518 -23.26 17.83 19.80
CA GLU A 518 -22.85 18.80 18.77
C GLU A 518 -22.51 20.18 19.36
N ALA A 519 -23.33 20.67 20.28
CA ALA A 519 -23.06 21.94 20.98
C ALA A 519 -21.78 21.86 21.82
N ALA A 520 -21.52 20.72 22.50
CA ALA A 520 -20.29 20.50 23.26
C ALA A 520 -19.04 20.46 22.35
N ILE A 521 -19.15 19.91 21.13
CA ILE A 521 -18.08 19.93 20.12
C ILE A 521 -17.77 21.38 19.72
N GLU A 522 -18.79 22.17 19.37
CA GLU A 522 -18.59 23.56 18.93
C GLU A 522 -18.01 24.45 20.05
N GLU A 523 -18.42 24.23 21.28
CA GLU A 523 -17.81 24.93 22.43
C GLU A 523 -16.33 24.54 22.62
N SER A 524 -16.01 23.26 22.50
CA SER A 524 -14.62 22.77 22.62
C SER A 524 -13.74 23.27 21.49
N LYS A 525 -14.23 23.31 20.25
CA LYS A 525 -13.55 23.90 19.10
C LYS A 525 -13.27 25.38 19.28
N ARG A 526 -14.26 26.15 19.80
CA ARG A 526 -14.05 27.56 20.08
C ARG A 526 -12.95 27.77 21.11
N LYS A 527 -12.95 27.02 22.21
CA LYS A 527 -11.91 27.07 23.26
C LYS A 527 -10.54 26.71 22.70
N LEU A 528 -10.47 25.69 21.85
CA LEU A 528 -9.22 25.29 21.19
C LEU A 528 -8.68 26.38 20.26
N LYS A 529 -9.55 27.00 19.45
CA LYS A 529 -9.15 28.12 18.59
C LYS A 529 -8.69 29.35 19.37
N GLU A 530 -9.30 29.63 20.54
CA GLU A 530 -8.86 30.69 21.46
C GLU A 530 -7.48 30.39 22.08
N LEU A 531 -7.19 29.12 22.38
CA LEU A 531 -5.88 28.67 22.90
C LEU A 531 -4.77 28.71 21.85
N GLN A 532 -5.10 28.44 20.61
CA GLN A 532 -4.14 28.33 19.51
C GLN A 532 -3.66 29.68 18.95
N HIS A 533 -4.34 30.81 19.18
CA HIS A 533 -4.05 32.20 18.78
C HIS A 533 -2.76 32.42 17.94
N GLY A 534 -2.68 31.78 16.73
CA GLY A 534 -1.61 31.96 15.76
C GLY A 534 -0.49 30.89 15.73
N GLU A 535 -0.33 30.07 16.75
CA GLU A 535 0.66 28.99 16.81
C GLU A 535 0.02 27.72 17.40
N ALA A 536 -0.56 26.88 16.54
CA ALA A 536 -1.09 25.58 16.94
C ALA A 536 0.10 24.60 17.15
N LEU A 537 0.19 23.99 18.32
CA LEU A 537 1.16 22.92 18.59
C LEU A 537 0.71 21.59 18.04
N ILE A 538 -0.60 21.40 17.87
CA ILE A 538 -1.22 20.17 17.37
C ILE A 538 -2.04 20.52 16.13
N LYS A 539 -1.73 19.88 15.00
CA LYS A 539 -2.54 19.89 13.79
C LYS A 539 -3.68 18.88 13.95
N GLU A 540 -4.91 19.27 13.61
CA GLU A 540 -6.08 18.39 13.76
C GLU A 540 -6.66 17.90 12.44
N GLU A 541 -6.28 18.52 11.34
CA GLU A 541 -6.86 18.32 10.04
C GLU A 541 -5.79 17.87 9.04
N VAL A 542 -6.07 16.78 8.35
CA VAL A 542 -5.29 16.36 7.18
C VAL A 542 -5.61 17.30 6.02
N ASP A 543 -4.58 17.89 5.43
CA ASP A 543 -4.69 18.76 4.26
C ASP A 543 -3.88 18.20 3.06
N SER A 544 -3.84 18.98 1.98
CA SER A 544 -3.11 18.63 0.76
C SER A 544 -1.62 18.40 0.98
N ASP A 545 -1.00 19.13 1.94
CA ASP A 545 0.43 19.03 2.20
C ASP A 545 0.79 17.71 2.89
N ASP A 546 -0.06 17.22 3.80
CA ASP A 546 0.12 15.89 4.42
C ASP A 546 0.07 14.78 3.38
N ILE A 547 -0.89 14.86 2.45
CA ILE A 547 -0.99 13.91 1.34
C ILE A 547 0.26 13.99 0.45
N ALA A 548 0.70 15.19 0.12
CA ALA A 548 1.90 15.39 -0.68
C ALA A 548 3.16 14.82 -0.01
N GLU A 549 3.24 14.91 1.31
CA GLU A 549 4.34 14.32 2.07
C GLU A 549 4.33 12.78 2.02
N VAL A 550 3.15 12.16 2.15
CA VAL A 550 3.01 10.70 2.02
C VAL A 550 3.39 10.26 0.60
N VAL A 551 2.90 10.95 -0.43
CA VAL A 551 3.29 10.69 -1.83
C VAL A 551 4.80 10.84 -2.03
N SER A 552 5.41 11.88 -1.43
CA SER A 552 6.86 12.08 -1.49
C SER A 552 7.64 10.91 -0.88
N ARG A 553 7.13 10.38 0.23
CA ARG A 553 7.74 9.21 0.90
C ARG A 553 7.63 7.94 0.07
N TRP A 554 6.49 7.69 -0.58
CA TRP A 554 6.26 6.50 -1.40
C TRP A 554 7.06 6.52 -2.69
N THR A 555 7.11 7.69 -3.32
CA THR A 555 7.70 7.84 -4.67
C THR A 555 9.15 8.30 -4.66
N GLY A 556 9.62 8.85 -3.52
CA GLY A 556 10.92 9.53 -3.42
C GLY A 556 10.95 10.89 -4.13
N ILE A 557 9.79 11.43 -4.55
CA ILE A 557 9.68 12.71 -5.26
C ILE A 557 9.35 13.80 -4.24
N PRO A 558 10.03 14.95 -4.20
CA PRO A 558 9.76 16.03 -3.24
C PRO A 558 8.49 16.81 -3.60
N VAL A 559 7.33 16.13 -3.59
CA VAL A 559 6.02 16.68 -4.03
C VAL A 559 5.61 17.90 -3.21
N THR A 560 5.90 17.92 -1.91
CA THR A 560 5.60 19.04 -1.01
C THR A 560 6.24 20.36 -1.47
N LYS A 561 7.50 20.29 -1.90
CA LYS A 561 8.19 21.46 -2.46
C LYS A 561 7.67 21.84 -3.85
N MET A 562 7.12 20.88 -4.58
CA MET A 562 6.59 21.13 -5.94
C MET A 562 5.24 21.84 -5.91
N MET A 563 4.37 21.57 -4.92
CA MET A 563 3.01 22.12 -4.89
C MET A 563 2.96 23.66 -4.64
N GLN A 564 3.75 24.16 -3.71
CA GLN A 564 3.72 25.58 -3.34
C GLN A 564 4.53 26.50 -4.25
N SER A 565 5.59 25.96 -4.88
CA SER A 565 6.50 26.78 -5.68
C SER A 565 6.46 26.48 -7.19
N GLU A 566 5.70 25.49 -7.64
CA GLU A 566 5.75 25.04 -9.04
C GLU A 566 5.41 26.17 -10.03
N ARG A 567 4.41 26.99 -9.72
CA ARG A 567 4.07 28.13 -10.58
C ARG A 567 5.14 29.22 -10.56
N GLU A 568 5.65 29.58 -9.39
CA GLU A 568 6.71 30.57 -9.25
C GLU A 568 8.04 30.06 -9.83
N LYS A 569 8.41 28.83 -9.54
CA LYS A 569 9.57 28.17 -10.15
C LYS A 569 9.54 28.17 -11.66
N LEU A 570 8.40 27.81 -12.25
CA LEU A 570 8.25 27.78 -13.71
C LEU A 570 8.30 29.19 -14.35
N LEU A 571 7.89 30.23 -13.62
CA LEU A 571 8.00 31.62 -14.09
C LEU A 571 9.46 32.12 -14.09
N HIS A 572 10.28 31.68 -13.12
CA HIS A 572 11.67 32.05 -12.97
C HIS A 572 12.68 31.01 -13.50
N LEU A 573 12.18 30.02 -14.25
CA LEU A 573 12.98 28.87 -14.72
C LEU A 573 14.22 29.32 -15.52
N GLU A 574 14.10 30.31 -16.39
CA GLU A 574 15.24 30.81 -17.17
C GLU A 574 16.31 31.44 -16.28
N GLU A 575 15.89 32.27 -15.33
CA GLU A 575 16.81 32.96 -14.41
C GLU A 575 17.63 31.96 -13.60
N GLU A 576 16.98 30.91 -13.13
CA GLU A 576 17.60 29.86 -12.32
C GLU A 576 18.53 28.99 -13.16
N LEU A 577 18.13 28.63 -14.38
CA LEU A 577 19.01 27.87 -15.28
C LEU A 577 20.24 28.67 -15.69
N HIS A 578 20.13 30.01 -15.86
CA HIS A 578 21.25 30.91 -16.16
C HIS A 578 22.26 31.02 -15.03
N LYS A 579 21.87 30.78 -13.78
CA LYS A 579 22.85 30.73 -12.65
C LYS A 579 23.86 29.59 -12.79
N ARG A 580 23.50 28.53 -13.53
CA ARG A 580 24.35 27.33 -13.68
C ARG A 580 24.87 27.16 -15.11
N VAL A 581 24.08 27.58 -16.10
CA VAL A 581 24.42 27.46 -17.53
C VAL A 581 24.71 28.84 -18.08
N VAL A 582 25.95 29.09 -18.44
CA VAL A 582 26.41 30.36 -18.99
C VAL A 582 26.18 30.39 -20.50
N GLY A 583 25.72 31.54 -21.01
CA GLY A 583 25.32 31.70 -22.41
C GLY A 583 24.06 30.91 -22.74
N GLN A 584 23.91 30.44 -23.97
CA GLN A 584 22.87 29.53 -24.45
C GLN A 584 21.43 30.01 -24.20
N HIS A 585 21.22 31.33 -24.24
CA HIS A 585 19.92 31.95 -23.90
C HIS A 585 18.77 31.32 -24.67
N ASP A 586 18.90 31.18 -26.01
CA ASP A 586 17.84 30.62 -26.85
C ASP A 586 17.50 29.18 -26.48
N ALA A 587 18.51 28.40 -26.08
CA ALA A 587 18.31 27.02 -25.64
C ALA A 587 17.54 26.96 -24.32
N ILE A 588 17.86 27.81 -23.37
CA ILE A 588 17.21 27.90 -22.07
C ILE A 588 15.76 28.34 -22.23
N VAL A 589 15.50 29.36 -23.05
CA VAL A 589 14.14 29.88 -23.32
C VAL A 589 13.29 28.80 -23.98
N ALA A 590 13.81 28.14 -25.05
CA ALA A 590 13.07 27.09 -25.77
C ALA A 590 12.67 25.92 -24.84
N VAL A 591 13.59 25.47 -24.00
CA VAL A 591 13.31 24.41 -23.02
C VAL A 591 12.30 24.87 -21.97
N SER A 592 12.45 26.08 -21.45
CA SER A 592 11.56 26.63 -20.42
C SER A 592 10.14 26.79 -20.95
N ASP A 593 9.97 27.28 -22.17
CA ASP A 593 8.66 27.45 -22.81
C ASP A 593 7.98 26.10 -23.08
N ALA A 594 8.71 25.10 -23.53
CA ALA A 594 8.16 23.76 -23.74
C ALA A 594 7.69 23.12 -22.42
N ILE A 595 8.47 23.27 -21.36
CA ILE A 595 8.09 22.77 -20.02
C ILE A 595 6.87 23.53 -19.49
N ARG A 596 6.81 24.84 -19.67
CA ARG A 596 5.64 25.66 -19.28
C ARG A 596 4.39 25.24 -20.06
N ARG A 597 4.48 25.02 -21.38
CA ARG A 597 3.33 24.53 -22.20
C ARG A 597 2.80 23.19 -21.66
N SER A 598 3.69 22.26 -21.38
CA SER A 598 3.31 20.95 -20.83
C SER A 598 2.63 21.07 -19.45
N ARG A 599 3.21 21.88 -18.56
CA ARG A 599 2.68 22.09 -17.20
C ARG A 599 1.38 22.87 -17.14
N ALA A 600 1.15 23.75 -18.13
CA ALA A 600 -0.11 24.46 -18.31
C ALA A 600 -1.23 23.59 -18.90
N GLY A 601 -0.96 22.30 -19.21
CA GLY A 601 -1.96 21.39 -19.79
C GLY A 601 -2.26 21.67 -21.27
N LEU A 602 -1.40 22.41 -21.98
CA LEU A 602 -1.57 22.78 -23.39
C LEU A 602 -0.94 21.75 -24.35
N GLN A 603 -0.37 20.68 -23.83
CA GLN A 603 0.23 19.56 -24.58
C GLN A 603 -0.57 18.29 -24.36
N ASP A 604 -0.43 17.30 -25.29
CA ASP A 604 -1.08 16.00 -25.17
C ASP A 604 -0.63 15.30 -23.85
N PRO A 605 -1.55 14.97 -22.92
CA PRO A 605 -1.23 14.37 -21.63
C PRO A 605 -0.65 12.94 -21.75
N LYS A 606 -0.65 12.37 -22.95
CA LYS A 606 -0.05 11.06 -23.20
C LYS A 606 1.46 11.14 -23.42
N ARG A 607 1.99 12.32 -23.81
CA ARG A 607 3.41 12.48 -24.16
C ARG A 607 4.27 12.82 -22.93
N PRO A 608 5.61 12.64 -23.00
CA PRO A 608 6.54 13.16 -21.99
C PRO A 608 6.39 14.66 -21.75
N ILE A 609 6.88 15.17 -20.62
CA ILE A 609 6.85 16.63 -20.30
C ILE A 609 7.51 17.46 -21.39
N GLY A 610 8.60 16.97 -21.97
CA GLY A 610 9.30 17.58 -23.09
C GLY A 610 10.28 16.61 -23.72
N SER A 611 10.49 16.77 -25.02
CA SER A 611 11.43 15.98 -25.80
C SER A 611 12.30 16.91 -26.64
N PHE A 612 13.65 16.85 -26.46
CA PHE A 612 14.59 17.80 -27.02
C PHE A 612 15.75 17.11 -27.72
N ILE A 613 16.22 17.66 -28.82
CA ILE A 613 17.52 17.33 -29.40
C ILE A 613 18.45 18.53 -29.27
N PHE A 614 19.54 18.38 -28.54
CA PHE A 614 20.57 19.37 -28.32
C PHE A 614 21.72 19.17 -29.32
N LEU A 615 21.86 20.08 -30.26
CA LEU A 615 22.86 20.08 -31.31
C LEU A 615 24.00 21.07 -30.99
N GLY A 616 25.21 20.72 -31.22
CA GLY A 616 26.34 21.65 -31.02
C GLY A 616 27.66 20.96 -30.72
N THR A 617 28.71 21.74 -30.63
CA THR A 617 30.08 21.26 -30.38
C THR A 617 30.20 20.67 -28.96
N THR A 618 31.30 19.97 -28.73
CA THR A 618 31.56 19.43 -27.37
C THR A 618 31.90 20.56 -26.39
N GLY A 619 31.42 20.44 -25.13
CA GLY A 619 31.80 21.38 -24.07
C GLY A 619 31.06 22.73 -24.06
N VAL A 620 29.92 22.86 -24.78
CA VAL A 620 29.09 24.08 -24.83
C VAL A 620 27.98 24.12 -23.78
N GLY A 621 27.85 23.08 -22.94
CA GLY A 621 26.90 23.08 -21.85
C GLY A 621 25.67 22.17 -22.02
N LYS A 622 25.59 21.34 -23.11
CA LYS A 622 24.42 20.43 -23.36
C LYS A 622 24.06 19.55 -22.16
N THR A 623 25.03 18.83 -21.62
CA THR A 623 24.83 17.95 -20.46
C THR A 623 24.63 18.75 -19.17
N GLU A 624 25.20 19.93 -19.05
CA GLU A 624 25.03 20.80 -17.89
C GLU A 624 23.62 21.36 -17.79
N LEU A 625 23.01 21.73 -18.92
CA LEU A 625 21.61 22.14 -18.95
C LEU A 625 20.67 20.99 -18.52
N ALA A 626 20.95 19.74 -18.94
CA ALA A 626 20.19 18.58 -18.49
C ALA A 626 20.29 18.37 -16.98
N LYS A 627 21.49 18.54 -16.39
CA LYS A 627 21.70 18.48 -14.94
C LYS A 627 21.02 19.63 -14.20
N ALA A 628 21.13 20.86 -14.72
CA ALA A 628 20.48 22.01 -14.14
C ALA A 628 18.95 21.88 -14.12
N LEU A 629 18.37 21.28 -15.16
CA LEU A 629 16.94 20.95 -15.22
C LEU A 629 16.57 19.90 -14.20
N ALA A 630 17.36 18.83 -14.03
CA ALA A 630 17.09 17.80 -13.03
C ALA A 630 17.14 18.38 -11.62
N ASP A 631 18.16 19.16 -11.31
CA ASP A 631 18.36 19.82 -10.04
C ASP A 631 17.20 20.79 -9.69
N TYR A 632 16.83 21.63 -10.65
CA TYR A 632 15.82 22.65 -10.42
C TYR A 632 14.39 22.12 -10.36
N LEU A 633 14.03 21.21 -11.27
CA LEU A 633 12.68 20.66 -11.35
C LEU A 633 12.42 19.53 -10.37
N PHE A 634 13.45 18.77 -10.01
CA PHE A 634 13.33 17.58 -9.16
C PHE A 634 14.14 17.67 -7.87
N ASP A 635 14.74 18.85 -7.56
CA ASP A 635 15.56 19.14 -6.38
C ASP A 635 16.75 18.17 -6.15
N ASP A 636 17.17 17.45 -7.19
CA ASP A 636 18.33 16.53 -7.13
C ASP A 636 18.89 16.30 -8.56
N GLU A 637 20.17 16.64 -8.76
CA GLU A 637 20.85 16.40 -10.04
C GLU A 637 20.96 14.89 -10.38
N ASN A 638 20.85 14.01 -9.36
CA ASN A 638 20.83 12.56 -9.56
C ASN A 638 19.50 12.05 -10.12
N MET A 639 18.46 12.89 -10.17
CA MET A 639 17.22 12.60 -10.90
C MET A 639 17.42 12.72 -12.42
N MET A 640 18.60 12.36 -12.89
CA MET A 640 18.95 12.24 -14.29
C MET A 640 19.44 10.82 -14.58
N THR A 641 18.83 10.19 -15.58
CA THR A 641 19.30 8.91 -16.13
C THR A 641 20.05 9.17 -17.43
N ARG A 642 21.36 8.94 -17.44
CA ARG A 642 22.20 9.11 -18.62
C ARG A 642 22.45 7.76 -19.29
N ILE A 643 22.21 7.68 -20.59
CA ILE A 643 22.46 6.51 -21.44
C ILE A 643 23.32 6.97 -22.60
N ASP A 644 24.54 6.40 -22.72
CA ASP A 644 25.49 6.70 -23.79
C ASP A 644 25.17 5.82 -25.01
N MET A 645 24.73 6.45 -26.08
CA MET A 645 24.32 5.74 -27.29
C MET A 645 25.50 5.10 -28.06
N SER A 646 26.72 5.44 -27.72
CA SER A 646 27.90 4.74 -28.25
C SER A 646 27.99 3.27 -27.83
N GLU A 647 27.32 2.88 -26.74
CA GLU A 647 27.15 1.49 -26.30
C GLU A 647 26.04 0.73 -27.06
N TYR A 648 25.22 1.43 -27.86
CA TYR A 648 24.01 0.90 -28.51
C TYR A 648 24.11 0.94 -30.04
N GLN A 649 25.30 0.74 -30.59
CA GLN A 649 25.58 0.74 -32.06
C GLN A 649 25.13 -0.56 -32.71
N GLU A 650 25.09 -1.67 -32.00
CA GLU A 650 24.76 -2.98 -32.53
C GLU A 650 23.26 -3.28 -32.44
N LYS A 651 22.73 -4.09 -33.35
CA LYS A 651 21.32 -4.44 -33.43
C LYS A 651 20.78 -5.02 -32.11
N PHE A 652 21.56 -5.88 -31.48
CA PHE A 652 21.12 -6.52 -30.20
C PHE A 652 21.22 -5.58 -28.99
N SER A 653 21.90 -4.47 -29.12
CA SER A 653 22.04 -3.53 -28.00
C SER A 653 20.68 -2.84 -27.65
N ALA A 654 19.79 -2.66 -28.63
CA ALA A 654 18.45 -2.10 -28.38
C ALA A 654 17.63 -2.94 -27.36
N THR A 655 17.85 -4.27 -27.33
CA THR A 655 17.17 -5.15 -26.33
C THR A 655 17.64 -4.90 -24.90
N ARG A 656 18.83 -4.35 -24.70
CA ARG A 656 19.31 -3.96 -23.35
C ARG A 656 18.49 -2.82 -22.74
N LEU A 657 17.86 -1.98 -23.58
CA LEU A 657 17.00 -0.89 -23.10
C LEU A 657 15.68 -1.40 -22.50
N ILE A 658 15.08 -2.44 -23.11
CA ILE A 658 13.77 -3.00 -22.77
C ILE A 658 13.83 -4.37 -22.08
N GLY A 659 15.01 -4.99 -22.02
CA GLY A 659 15.23 -6.34 -21.49
C GLY A 659 15.38 -7.40 -22.57
N ALA A 660 16.07 -8.49 -22.26
CA ALA A 660 16.27 -9.62 -23.17
C ALA A 660 14.96 -10.42 -23.38
N PRO A 661 14.69 -10.96 -24.58
CA PRO A 661 13.56 -11.84 -24.82
C PRO A 661 13.63 -13.15 -23.99
N PRO A 662 12.49 -13.83 -23.76
CA PRO A 662 12.46 -15.11 -23.07
C PRO A 662 13.41 -16.12 -23.70
N GLY A 663 14.24 -16.76 -22.88
CA GLY A 663 15.23 -17.77 -23.31
C GLY A 663 16.62 -17.22 -23.65
N TYR A 664 16.85 -15.91 -23.58
CA TYR A 664 18.17 -15.31 -23.74
C TYR A 664 18.81 -14.97 -22.38
N VAL A 665 20.14 -14.94 -22.35
CA VAL A 665 20.92 -14.54 -21.16
C VAL A 665 20.56 -13.10 -20.80
N GLY A 666 20.28 -12.84 -19.50
CA GLY A 666 19.87 -11.53 -19.00
C GLY A 666 18.37 -11.27 -19.01
N TYR A 667 17.51 -12.25 -19.30
CA TYR A 667 16.04 -12.09 -19.23
C TYR A 667 15.55 -11.66 -17.84
N ASP A 668 16.19 -12.14 -16.76
CA ASP A 668 15.80 -11.82 -15.38
C ASP A 668 16.22 -10.41 -14.93
N GLU A 669 17.21 -9.80 -15.59
CA GLU A 669 17.79 -8.50 -15.17
C GLU A 669 16.90 -7.29 -15.50
N GLY A 670 15.95 -7.43 -16.45
CA GLY A 670 15.13 -6.30 -16.94
C GLY A 670 15.89 -5.37 -17.87
N GLY A 671 15.21 -4.39 -18.48
CA GLY A 671 15.83 -3.40 -19.36
C GLY A 671 16.44 -2.23 -18.62
N GLN A 672 17.61 -1.75 -19.04
CA GLN A 672 18.30 -0.64 -18.39
C GLN A 672 17.46 0.64 -18.34
N LEU A 673 16.81 1.00 -19.44
CA LEU A 673 15.95 2.17 -19.52
C LEU A 673 14.66 1.96 -18.73
N THR A 674 13.99 0.81 -18.91
CA THR A 674 12.72 0.52 -18.27
C THR A 674 12.86 0.40 -16.74
N GLU A 675 13.91 -0.24 -16.23
CA GLU A 675 14.16 -0.33 -14.79
C GLU A 675 14.59 1.02 -14.19
N ALA A 676 15.38 1.83 -14.91
CA ALA A 676 15.77 3.15 -14.45
C ALA A 676 14.55 4.07 -14.25
N ILE A 677 13.64 4.10 -15.23
CA ILE A 677 12.45 4.95 -15.17
C ILE A 677 11.40 4.38 -14.21
N ARG A 678 11.30 3.07 -14.07
CA ARG A 678 10.44 2.46 -13.04
C ARG A 678 10.85 2.89 -11.63
N ARG A 679 12.16 3.03 -11.37
CA ARG A 679 12.69 3.50 -10.09
C ARG A 679 12.63 5.02 -9.93
N LYS A 680 12.74 5.77 -11.04
CA LYS A 680 12.75 7.23 -11.08
C LYS A 680 11.77 7.74 -12.15
N PRO A 681 10.45 7.62 -11.93
CA PRO A 681 9.44 8.00 -12.91
C PRO A 681 9.39 9.51 -13.17
N TYR A 682 10.01 10.31 -12.30
CA TYR A 682 10.23 11.74 -12.44
C TYR A 682 11.73 11.98 -12.60
N SER A 683 12.16 12.15 -13.83
CA SER A 683 13.60 12.32 -14.11
C SER A 683 13.85 12.94 -15.49
N VAL A 684 15.05 13.44 -15.66
CA VAL A 684 15.57 13.77 -16.98
C VAL A 684 16.23 12.51 -17.55
N VAL A 685 15.82 12.11 -18.73
CA VAL A 685 16.45 11.01 -19.48
C VAL A 685 17.33 11.60 -20.55
N LEU A 686 18.65 11.44 -20.39
CA LEU A 686 19.64 11.95 -21.32
C LEU A 686 20.21 10.82 -22.17
N PHE A 687 19.90 10.85 -23.46
CA PHE A 687 20.53 10.01 -24.46
C PHE A 687 21.70 10.77 -25.10
N ASP A 688 22.92 10.38 -24.76
CA ASP A 688 24.12 11.07 -25.21
C ASP A 688 24.61 10.49 -26.54
N GLU A 689 25.00 11.35 -27.49
CA GLU A 689 25.47 10.98 -28.82
C GLU A 689 24.48 10.12 -29.65
N ILE A 690 23.23 10.60 -29.74
CA ILE A 690 22.10 9.87 -30.36
C ILE A 690 22.37 9.43 -31.80
N GLU A 691 23.23 10.15 -32.54
CA GLU A 691 23.66 9.80 -33.92
C GLU A 691 24.42 8.48 -34.03
N LYS A 692 24.92 7.96 -32.92
CA LYS A 692 25.64 6.68 -32.88
C LYS A 692 24.73 5.49 -32.65
N ALA A 693 23.47 5.71 -32.26
CA ALA A 693 22.52 4.66 -31.95
C ALA A 693 22.14 3.84 -33.18
N HIS A 694 21.97 2.53 -33.01
CA HIS A 694 21.38 1.67 -34.04
C HIS A 694 19.96 2.11 -34.39
N PRO A 695 19.51 1.99 -35.63
CA PRO A 695 18.14 2.36 -36.04
C PRO A 695 17.00 1.75 -35.24
N ASP A 696 17.18 0.57 -34.63
CA ASP A 696 16.18 -0.09 -33.80
C ASP A 696 15.97 0.65 -32.46
N VAL A 697 16.94 1.41 -31.97
CA VAL A 697 16.78 2.26 -30.78
C VAL A 697 15.75 3.36 -31.03
N PHE A 698 15.77 3.96 -32.23
CA PHE A 698 14.75 4.97 -32.60
C PHE A 698 13.35 4.39 -32.61
N ASN A 699 13.16 3.10 -33.00
CA ASN A 699 11.85 2.45 -32.98
C ASN A 699 11.33 2.28 -31.53
N VAL A 700 12.22 1.98 -30.58
CA VAL A 700 11.86 1.92 -29.14
C VAL A 700 11.48 3.31 -28.62
N LEU A 701 12.26 4.34 -28.97
CA LEU A 701 12.00 5.70 -28.53
C LEU A 701 10.74 6.31 -29.15
N LEU A 702 10.34 5.92 -30.36
CA LEU A 702 9.07 6.35 -30.96
C LEU A 702 7.87 6.03 -30.07
N GLN A 703 7.83 4.83 -29.49
CA GLN A 703 6.77 4.44 -28.57
C GLN A 703 6.72 5.34 -27.33
N VAL A 704 7.90 5.72 -26.82
CA VAL A 704 8.01 6.62 -25.66
C VAL A 704 7.52 8.03 -26.02
N LEU A 705 7.89 8.54 -27.20
CA LEU A 705 7.54 9.90 -27.63
C LEU A 705 6.06 10.05 -28.01
N ASP A 706 5.43 8.99 -28.56
CA ASP A 706 4.03 9.01 -28.97
C ASP A 706 3.06 8.75 -27.81
N ASP A 707 3.32 7.66 -27.05
CA ASP A 707 2.39 7.14 -26.04
C ASP A 707 2.82 7.47 -24.60
N GLY A 708 4.04 8.00 -24.40
CA GLY A 708 4.61 8.25 -23.06
C GLY A 708 4.73 6.98 -22.22
N ARG A 709 4.86 5.82 -22.87
CA ARG A 709 4.99 4.52 -22.20
C ARG A 709 5.90 3.59 -23.01
N LEU A 710 6.49 2.64 -22.31
CA LEU A 710 7.32 1.60 -22.92
C LEU A 710 7.06 0.27 -22.23
N THR A 711 6.73 -0.76 -22.98
CA THR A 711 6.51 -2.11 -22.44
C THR A 711 7.82 -2.89 -22.46
N ASP A 712 8.23 -3.41 -21.31
CA ASP A 712 9.41 -4.27 -21.21
C ASP A 712 9.14 -5.69 -21.73
N ASN A 713 10.19 -6.50 -21.89
CA ASN A 713 10.07 -7.87 -22.38
C ASN A 713 9.38 -8.84 -21.39
N LYS A 714 9.08 -8.39 -20.15
CA LYS A 714 8.27 -9.11 -19.17
C LYS A 714 6.78 -8.73 -19.26
N GLY A 715 6.39 -7.87 -20.20
CA GLY A 715 5.03 -7.37 -20.37
C GLY A 715 4.65 -6.23 -19.45
N ARG A 716 5.59 -5.66 -18.67
CA ARG A 716 5.31 -4.56 -17.75
C ARG A 716 5.41 -3.25 -18.50
N THR A 717 4.40 -2.40 -18.35
CA THR A 717 4.37 -1.06 -18.96
C THR A 717 4.99 -0.05 -18.00
N VAL A 718 6.00 0.69 -18.50
CA VAL A 718 6.69 1.76 -17.76
C VAL A 718 6.22 3.10 -18.29
N ASN A 719 5.90 4.02 -17.37
CA ASN A 719 5.34 5.33 -17.66
C ASN A 719 6.44 6.39 -17.79
N PHE A 720 6.49 7.07 -18.93
CA PHE A 720 7.43 8.15 -19.27
C PHE A 720 6.76 9.54 -19.31
N LYS A 721 5.46 9.67 -19.00
CA LYS A 721 4.73 10.93 -19.10
C LYS A 721 5.28 12.03 -18.21
N ASN A 722 5.96 11.65 -17.15
CA ASN A 722 6.53 12.55 -16.17
C ASN A 722 8.04 12.74 -16.36
N THR A 723 8.60 12.31 -17.48
CA THR A 723 10.04 12.47 -17.81
C THR A 723 10.26 13.60 -18.79
N ILE A 724 11.46 14.17 -18.75
CA ILE A 724 11.98 15.08 -19.77
C ILE A 724 13.03 14.30 -20.56
N ILE A 725 12.84 14.17 -21.85
CA ILE A 725 13.73 13.43 -22.74
C ILE A 725 14.66 14.40 -23.44
N ILE A 726 15.95 14.25 -23.23
CA ILE A 726 17.00 15.05 -23.86
C ILE A 726 17.92 14.12 -24.65
N MET A 727 18.12 14.41 -25.90
CA MET A 727 19.08 13.74 -26.77
C MET A 727 20.19 14.71 -27.16
N THR A 728 21.46 14.36 -26.98
CA THR A 728 22.54 15.19 -27.45
C THR A 728 23.11 14.65 -28.74
N SER A 729 23.56 15.54 -29.60
CA SER A 729 24.28 15.19 -30.84
C SER A 729 25.41 16.18 -31.12
N ASN A 730 26.49 15.63 -31.65
CA ASN A 730 27.63 16.40 -32.16
C ASN A 730 27.59 16.55 -33.71
N LEU A 731 26.47 16.15 -34.31
CA LEU A 731 26.26 16.27 -35.75
C LEU A 731 26.33 17.74 -36.16
N GLY A 732 27.01 18.04 -37.29
CA GLY A 732 27.18 19.42 -37.73
C GLY A 732 28.22 20.23 -36.95
N SER A 733 28.95 19.67 -35.98
CA SER A 733 29.91 20.39 -35.17
C SER A 733 31.01 21.08 -35.97
N GLN A 734 31.42 20.50 -37.10
CA GLN A 734 32.40 21.09 -37.98
C GLN A 734 31.83 22.31 -38.73
N LEU A 735 30.63 22.18 -39.25
CA LEU A 735 29.89 23.26 -39.91
C LEU A 735 29.61 24.44 -39.00
N ILE A 736 29.21 24.15 -37.76
CA ILE A 736 28.99 25.17 -36.71
C ILE A 736 30.31 25.94 -36.50
N ARG A 737 31.43 25.27 -36.36
CA ARG A 737 32.74 25.93 -36.16
C ARG A 737 33.12 26.80 -37.34
N GLU A 738 33.05 26.29 -38.55
CA GLU A 738 33.42 27.02 -39.78
C GLU A 738 32.57 28.28 -39.95
N ASN A 739 31.26 28.20 -39.74
CA ASN A 739 30.35 29.34 -39.84
C ASN A 739 30.58 30.37 -38.74
N PHE A 740 30.96 29.95 -37.53
CA PHE A 740 31.19 30.86 -36.39
C PHE A 740 32.62 31.46 -36.36
N GLU A 741 33.60 30.93 -37.11
CA GLU A 741 34.92 31.57 -37.24
C GLU A 741 34.85 32.99 -37.82
N HIS A 742 33.81 33.30 -38.60
CA HIS A 742 33.61 34.59 -39.24
C HIS A 742 32.48 35.42 -38.57
N LEU A 743 32.16 35.11 -37.35
CA LEU A 743 31.10 35.76 -36.58
C LEU A 743 31.53 37.19 -36.18
N THR A 744 30.68 38.14 -36.49
CA THR A 744 30.80 39.56 -36.00
C THR A 744 29.50 39.95 -35.39
N ASP A 745 29.48 40.96 -34.52
CA ASP A 745 28.25 41.44 -33.90
C ASP A 745 27.16 41.88 -34.93
N ALA A 746 27.62 42.35 -36.06
CA ALA A 746 26.71 42.82 -37.15
C ALA A 746 26.04 41.68 -37.95
N ASN A 747 26.62 40.48 -37.98
CA ASN A 747 26.11 39.34 -38.77
C ASN A 747 25.65 38.17 -37.90
N ARG A 748 25.67 38.33 -36.57
CA ARG A 748 25.45 37.26 -35.60
C ARG A 748 24.14 36.50 -35.81
N GLU A 749 23.02 37.22 -35.87
CA GLU A 749 21.71 36.60 -36.05
C GLU A 749 21.58 35.84 -37.37
N SER A 750 22.05 36.42 -38.46
CA SER A 750 21.98 35.80 -39.79
C SER A 750 22.84 34.57 -39.91
N VAL A 751 24.02 34.56 -39.29
CA VAL A 751 24.93 33.39 -39.23
C VAL A 751 24.37 32.30 -38.40
N ILE A 752 23.78 32.61 -37.21
CA ILE A 752 23.11 31.61 -36.35
C ILE A 752 21.95 30.97 -37.11
N GLU A 753 21.08 31.75 -37.74
CA GLU A 753 19.90 31.22 -38.44
C GLU A 753 20.30 30.36 -39.63
N LYS A 754 21.27 30.83 -40.44
CA LYS A 754 21.82 30.06 -41.56
C LYS A 754 22.41 28.71 -41.07
N THR A 755 23.27 28.76 -40.06
CA THR A 755 23.93 27.57 -39.52
C THR A 755 22.89 26.60 -38.93
N ARG A 756 21.87 27.12 -38.24
CA ARG A 756 20.74 26.31 -37.73
C ARG A 756 20.07 25.53 -38.86
N ASN A 757 19.72 26.21 -39.94
CA ASN A 757 19.06 25.58 -41.08
C ASN A 757 19.94 24.50 -41.76
N GLU A 758 21.22 24.77 -41.96
CA GLU A 758 22.17 23.83 -42.52
C GLU A 758 22.35 22.57 -41.63
N VAL A 759 22.48 22.74 -40.31
CA VAL A 759 22.59 21.64 -39.36
C VAL A 759 21.29 20.83 -39.28
N PHE A 760 20.13 21.49 -39.36
CA PHE A 760 18.85 20.80 -39.39
C PHE A 760 18.64 19.98 -40.65
N GLU A 761 19.13 20.44 -41.81
CA GLU A 761 19.11 19.65 -43.04
C GLU A 761 20.04 18.45 -42.97
N MET A 762 21.21 18.58 -42.35
CA MET A 762 22.09 17.43 -42.09
C MET A 762 21.43 16.41 -41.13
N LEU A 763 20.71 16.88 -40.10
CA LEU A 763 20.02 16.03 -39.16
C LEU A 763 18.90 15.22 -39.83
N LYS A 764 18.11 15.86 -40.73
CA LYS A 764 17.09 15.19 -41.56
C LYS A 764 17.64 14.09 -42.46
N GLN A 765 18.89 14.20 -42.92
CA GLN A 765 19.55 13.16 -43.71
C GLN A 765 20.00 11.98 -42.86
N THR A 766 20.29 12.19 -41.57
CA THR A 766 20.82 11.18 -40.65
C THR A 766 19.74 10.48 -39.83
N ILE A 767 18.75 11.23 -39.37
CA ILE A 767 17.65 10.73 -38.51
C ILE A 767 16.35 10.73 -39.31
N ARG A 768 15.55 9.67 -39.20
CA ARG A 768 14.28 9.51 -39.92
C ARG A 768 13.32 10.67 -39.63
N PRO A 769 12.65 11.23 -40.66
CA PRO A 769 11.72 12.34 -40.50
C PRO A 769 10.57 12.06 -39.50
N GLU A 770 10.10 10.80 -39.47
CA GLU A 770 9.05 10.37 -38.55
C GLU A 770 9.44 10.53 -37.06
N PHE A 771 10.72 10.36 -36.74
CA PHE A 771 11.25 10.56 -35.39
C PHE A 771 11.37 12.05 -35.07
N LEU A 772 11.93 12.84 -36.00
CA LEU A 772 12.11 14.28 -35.82
C LEU A 772 10.77 15.02 -35.62
N ASN A 773 9.70 14.59 -36.29
CA ASN A 773 8.37 15.17 -36.15
C ASN A 773 7.71 14.95 -34.79
N ARG A 774 8.28 14.09 -33.95
CA ARG A 774 7.80 13.80 -32.60
C ARG A 774 8.57 14.51 -31.51
N ILE A 775 9.66 15.15 -31.87
CA ILE A 775 10.47 15.96 -30.97
C ILE A 775 9.82 17.34 -30.84
N ASP A 776 9.69 17.81 -29.61
CA ASP A 776 9.07 19.11 -29.32
C ASP A 776 9.94 20.27 -29.82
N GLU A 777 11.26 20.21 -29.59
CA GLU A 777 12.17 21.27 -30.00
C GLU A 777 13.57 20.72 -30.41
N LEU A 778 14.07 21.26 -31.53
CA LEU A 778 15.44 21.05 -31.97
C LEU A 778 16.27 22.29 -31.62
N ILE A 779 17.22 22.14 -30.71
CA ILE A 779 17.93 23.24 -30.09
C ILE A 779 19.39 23.23 -30.48
N MET A 780 19.88 24.32 -31.10
CA MET A 780 21.28 24.50 -31.45
C MET A 780 22.01 25.28 -30.35
N PHE A 781 23.04 24.68 -29.77
CA PHE A 781 23.96 25.31 -28.85
C PHE A 781 25.05 26.05 -29.61
N THR A 782 25.28 27.30 -29.27
CA THR A 782 26.29 28.13 -29.87
C THR A 782 27.66 27.90 -29.23
N PRO A 783 28.77 28.05 -29.99
CA PRO A 783 30.11 28.05 -29.43
C PRO A 783 30.26 29.14 -28.35
N LEU A 784 30.94 28.81 -27.24
CA LEU A 784 31.17 29.74 -26.14
C LEU A 784 32.19 30.81 -26.51
N GLN A 785 31.95 32.04 -26.01
CA GLN A 785 32.89 33.18 -26.14
C GLN A 785 33.85 33.25 -24.94
N GLU A 786 34.92 33.98 -25.06
CA GLU A 786 35.96 34.12 -24.00
C GLU A 786 35.42 34.68 -22.69
N ASN A 787 34.49 35.66 -22.74
CA ASN A 787 33.81 36.20 -21.58
C ASN A 787 32.87 35.20 -20.91
N GLU A 788 32.25 34.30 -21.69
CA GLU A 788 31.39 33.22 -21.15
C GLU A 788 32.25 32.13 -20.47
N ILE A 789 33.43 31.82 -21.06
CA ILE A 789 34.39 30.91 -20.41
C ILE A 789 34.86 31.47 -19.05
N ARG A 790 35.10 32.79 -18.97
CA ARG A 790 35.45 33.46 -17.72
C ARG A 790 34.36 33.26 -16.64
N GLN A 791 33.09 33.46 -17.00
CA GLN A 791 31.98 33.23 -16.10
C GLN A 791 31.88 31.75 -15.67
N ILE A 792 32.16 30.80 -16.56
CA ILE A 792 32.20 29.38 -16.22
C ILE A 792 33.33 29.09 -15.22
N VAL A 793 34.51 29.73 -15.37
CA VAL A 793 35.60 29.61 -14.41
C VAL A 793 35.20 30.18 -13.04
N GLU A 794 34.54 31.33 -13.01
CA GLU A 794 34.00 31.93 -11.77
C GLU A 794 33.06 30.98 -11.05
N LEU A 795 32.08 30.38 -11.76
CA LEU A 795 31.14 29.40 -11.20
C LEU A 795 31.83 28.16 -10.63
N GLN A 796 32.87 27.64 -11.34
CA GLN A 796 33.62 26.49 -10.83
C GLN A 796 34.46 26.81 -9.62
N LEU A 797 35.06 28.02 -9.56
CA LEU A 797 35.81 28.50 -8.40
C LEU A 797 34.89 28.79 -7.21
N ASP A 798 33.67 29.28 -7.45
CA ASP A 798 32.69 29.49 -6.38
C ASP A 798 32.23 28.18 -5.76
N SER A 799 32.10 27.11 -6.55
CA SER A 799 31.86 25.77 -6.01
C SER A 799 33.03 25.31 -5.12
N LEU A 800 34.27 25.57 -5.54
CA LEU A 800 35.45 25.29 -4.75
C LEU A 800 35.50 26.12 -3.46
N LYS A 801 35.16 27.44 -3.51
CA LYS A 801 35.06 28.31 -2.34
C LYS A 801 34.11 27.73 -1.29
N ARG A 802 32.96 27.23 -1.68
CA ARG A 802 31.98 26.58 -0.77
C ARG A 802 32.57 25.34 -0.10
N THR A 803 33.21 24.47 -0.86
CA THR A 803 33.86 23.26 -0.31
C THR A 803 34.97 23.61 0.68
N LEU A 804 35.74 24.66 0.41
CA LEU A 804 36.79 25.15 1.31
C LEU A 804 36.21 25.81 2.58
N ALA A 805 35.08 26.54 2.44
CA ALA A 805 34.41 27.17 3.56
C ALA A 805 33.87 26.13 4.58
N GLU A 806 33.40 24.97 4.12
CA GLU A 806 33.01 23.83 4.97
C GLU A 806 34.19 23.32 5.82
N ASN A 807 35.43 23.50 5.32
CA ASN A 807 36.65 23.17 6.04
C ASN A 807 37.25 24.37 6.79
N GLY A 808 36.52 25.47 6.91
CA GLY A 808 36.95 26.67 7.63
C GLY A 808 38.02 27.52 6.89
N LEU A 809 38.15 27.34 5.56
CA LEU A 809 39.08 28.07 4.71
C LEU A 809 38.31 29.01 3.78
N THR A 810 38.80 30.24 3.62
CA THR A 810 38.26 31.22 2.67
C THR A 810 39.21 31.40 1.49
N LEU A 811 38.63 31.51 0.29
CA LEU A 811 39.38 31.64 -0.99
C LEU A 811 38.94 32.89 -1.73
N ASP A 812 39.90 33.72 -2.11
CA ASP A 812 39.73 34.88 -3.02
C ASP A 812 40.58 34.69 -4.25
N VAL A 813 40.07 35.12 -5.41
CA VAL A 813 40.77 34.98 -6.69
C VAL A 813 40.79 36.33 -7.38
N THR A 814 41.95 36.78 -7.81
CA THR A 814 42.10 38.07 -8.50
C THR A 814 41.60 37.97 -9.96
N ASP A 815 41.21 39.10 -10.52
CA ASP A 815 40.73 39.19 -11.90
C ASP A 815 41.79 38.74 -12.92
N GLU A 816 43.06 38.99 -12.66
CA GLU A 816 44.15 38.53 -13.51
C GLU A 816 44.31 37.02 -13.50
N ALA A 817 44.15 36.38 -12.33
CA ALA A 817 44.16 34.91 -12.21
C ALA A 817 42.97 34.28 -12.92
N LEU A 818 41.77 34.91 -12.80
CA LEU A 818 40.57 34.46 -13.53
C LEU A 818 40.79 34.48 -15.05
N ARG A 819 41.33 35.57 -15.58
CA ARG A 819 41.65 35.68 -17.03
C ARG A 819 42.65 34.64 -17.46
N PHE A 820 43.69 34.40 -16.68
CA PHE A 820 44.69 33.39 -16.98
C PHE A 820 44.04 31.97 -17.04
N ILE A 821 43.25 31.63 -16.04
CA ILE A 821 42.54 30.31 -16.01
C ILE A 821 41.56 30.18 -17.18
N ALA A 822 40.84 31.26 -17.52
CA ALA A 822 39.92 31.27 -18.62
C ALA A 822 40.65 31.11 -19.98
N HIS A 823 41.76 31.80 -20.19
CA HIS A 823 42.54 31.68 -21.39
C HIS A 823 43.15 30.28 -21.57
N GLU A 824 43.75 29.72 -20.54
CA GLU A 824 44.30 28.35 -20.55
C GLU A 824 43.19 27.27 -20.62
N GLY A 825 42.00 27.58 -20.12
CA GLY A 825 40.85 26.71 -20.12
C GLY A 825 40.01 26.77 -21.40
N TYR A 826 40.26 27.68 -22.29
CA TYR A 826 39.56 27.84 -23.56
C TYR A 826 40.19 27.04 -24.67
N ASP A 827 39.42 26.20 -25.32
CA ASP A 827 39.82 25.48 -26.54
C ASP A 827 38.68 25.55 -27.57
N PRO A 828 38.91 26.11 -28.76
CA PRO A 828 37.90 26.22 -29.82
C PRO A 828 37.28 24.89 -30.22
N GLN A 829 37.97 23.76 -30.01
CA GLN A 829 37.46 22.42 -30.36
C GLN A 829 36.69 21.78 -29.21
N PHE A 830 37.08 22.02 -27.97
CA PHE A 830 36.55 21.35 -26.76
C PHE A 830 35.73 22.27 -25.83
N GLY A 831 35.56 23.56 -26.22
CA GLY A 831 34.79 24.56 -25.45
C GLY A 831 35.35 24.74 -24.05
N ALA A 832 34.44 24.68 -23.04
CA ALA A 832 34.80 24.81 -21.62
C ALA A 832 35.28 23.48 -20.97
N ARG A 833 35.35 22.36 -21.73
CA ARG A 833 35.75 21.07 -21.15
C ARG A 833 37.14 21.06 -20.52
N PRO A 834 38.17 21.78 -21.06
CA PRO A 834 39.46 21.87 -20.43
C PRO A 834 39.48 22.65 -19.12
N VAL A 835 38.57 23.59 -18.88
CA VAL A 835 38.54 24.46 -17.68
C VAL A 835 38.69 23.66 -16.39
N LYS A 836 37.94 22.57 -16.24
CA LYS A 836 38.00 21.72 -15.04
C LYS A 836 39.38 21.10 -14.84
N ARG A 837 40.08 20.73 -15.92
CA ARG A 837 41.43 20.19 -15.86
C ARG A 837 42.45 21.28 -15.50
N VAL A 838 42.26 22.50 -16.04
CA VAL A 838 43.11 23.65 -15.75
C VAL A 838 42.98 24.04 -14.28
N ILE A 839 41.74 24.12 -13.75
CA ILE A 839 41.52 24.38 -12.31
C ILE A 839 42.15 23.26 -11.45
N GLN A 840 41.99 22.01 -11.82
CA GLN A 840 42.61 20.89 -11.13
C GLN A 840 44.12 20.98 -11.11
N ARG A 841 44.72 21.25 -12.28
CA ARG A 841 46.18 21.27 -12.42
C ARG A 841 46.82 22.45 -11.77
N TYR A 842 46.29 23.67 -11.97
CA TYR A 842 46.91 24.91 -11.57
C TYR A 842 46.43 25.44 -10.23
N VAL A 843 45.21 25.09 -9.80
CA VAL A 843 44.62 25.56 -8.56
C VAL A 843 44.60 24.47 -7.50
N LEU A 844 43.88 23.37 -7.73
CA LEU A 844 43.66 22.37 -6.68
C LEU A 844 44.93 21.65 -6.25
N ASN A 845 45.79 21.26 -7.23
CA ASN A 845 47.02 20.56 -6.89
C ASN A 845 47.99 21.44 -6.09
N GLU A 846 48.09 22.72 -6.39
CA GLU A 846 48.97 23.61 -5.69
C GLU A 846 48.41 24.01 -4.33
N LEU A 847 47.13 24.33 -4.26
CA LEU A 847 46.43 24.62 -3.03
C LEU A 847 46.50 23.43 -2.05
N SER A 848 46.33 22.20 -2.51
CA SER A 848 46.44 20.98 -1.70
C SER A 848 47.83 20.85 -1.09
N LYS A 849 48.91 21.17 -1.84
CA LYS A 849 50.27 21.15 -1.33
C LYS A 849 50.48 22.20 -0.22
N GLN A 850 49.95 23.41 -0.41
CA GLN A 850 50.09 24.50 0.56
C GLN A 850 49.31 24.16 1.86
N ILE A 851 48.13 23.59 1.75
CA ILE A 851 47.34 23.17 2.91
C ILE A 851 48.05 22.03 3.67
N ILE A 852 48.53 20.99 2.97
CA ILE A 852 49.23 19.87 3.61
C ILE A 852 50.57 20.29 4.21
N ALA A 853 51.27 21.25 3.61
CA ALA A 853 52.52 21.81 4.14
C ALA A 853 52.28 22.71 5.35
N GLY A 854 51.06 23.04 5.73
CA GLY A 854 50.73 23.91 6.84
C GLY A 854 51.08 25.39 6.58
N ASN A 855 51.21 25.77 5.30
CA ASN A 855 51.58 27.13 4.89
C ASN A 855 50.35 28.07 4.80
N VAL A 856 49.18 27.59 5.15
CA VAL A 856 47.90 28.31 5.06
C VAL A 856 47.45 28.71 6.46
N ASP A 857 47.25 30.01 6.70
CA ASP A 857 46.64 30.51 7.94
C ASP A 857 45.12 30.53 7.79
N ASN A 858 44.41 29.68 8.54
CA ASN A 858 42.94 29.56 8.51
C ASN A 858 42.20 30.85 8.94
N ARG A 859 42.93 31.86 9.46
CA ARG A 859 42.35 33.14 9.90
C ARG A 859 42.36 34.21 8.81
N ARG A 860 42.99 33.94 7.66
CA ARG A 860 43.06 34.86 6.54
C ARG A 860 42.61 34.18 5.25
N PRO A 861 41.98 34.93 4.30
CA PRO A 861 41.62 34.36 3.02
C PRO A 861 42.86 33.98 2.20
N ILE A 862 42.82 32.84 1.56
CA ILE A 862 43.83 32.42 0.59
C ILE A 862 43.58 33.23 -0.68
N VAL A 863 44.54 34.02 -1.12
CA VAL A 863 44.42 34.82 -2.34
C VAL A 863 45.17 34.18 -3.49
N ILE A 864 44.45 33.85 -4.59
CA ILE A 864 45.06 33.40 -5.84
C ILE A 864 45.29 34.62 -6.73
N GLY A 865 46.53 34.95 -6.98
CA GLY A 865 46.94 36.05 -7.85
C GLY A 865 47.88 35.59 -8.96
N MET A 866 48.44 36.55 -9.70
CA MET A 866 49.47 36.31 -10.71
C MET A 866 50.80 36.87 -10.27
N ARG A 867 51.89 36.10 -10.44
CA ARG A 867 53.27 36.53 -10.23
C ARG A 867 54.15 35.85 -11.25
N ASP A 868 54.97 36.69 -11.95
CA ASP A 868 55.94 36.21 -12.98
C ASP A 868 55.29 35.27 -14.06
N GLY A 869 54.06 35.57 -14.44
CA GLY A 869 53.28 34.79 -15.45
C GLY A 869 52.74 33.46 -14.97
N ALA A 870 52.75 33.17 -13.66
CA ALA A 870 52.21 31.94 -13.07
C ALA A 870 51.25 32.30 -11.90
N LEU A 871 50.34 31.37 -11.57
CA LEU A 871 49.46 31.53 -10.40
C LEU A 871 50.29 31.50 -9.13
N ALA A 872 50.05 32.48 -8.28
CA ALA A 872 50.69 32.62 -6.97
C ALA A 872 49.62 32.54 -5.88
N PHE A 873 49.90 31.79 -4.81
CA PHE A 873 49.05 31.62 -3.67
C PHE A 873 49.61 32.41 -2.49
N GLY A 874 48.81 33.30 -1.93
CA GLY A 874 49.17 34.10 -0.79
C GLY A 874 48.11 33.99 0.31
N ASN A 875 48.53 34.19 1.57
CA ASN A 875 47.63 34.15 2.73
C ASN A 875 47.81 35.37 3.60
#